data_c253200b5d2a2b8c1aa6a9d1a73e4bc9
#
_entry.id   c253200b5d2a2b8c1aa6a9d1a73e4bc9
#
_cell.length_a   1.000
_cell.length_b   1.000
_cell.length_c   1.000
_cell.angle_alpha   90.00
_cell.angle_beta   90.00
_cell.angle_gamma   90.00
#
_symmetry.space_group_name_H-M   'P 1'
#
loop_
_entity.id
_entity.type
_entity.pdbx_description
1 polymer ?
#
loop_
_entity_poly.entity_id
_entity_poly.type
_entity_poly.pdbx_seq_one_letter_code
_entity_poly.pdbx_strand_id
1 'polypeptide(L)'
;MRSPRFLFALLAVASTVQAQSFVVSSTRRFSSVGDVEPTATETVSGPIQTGQACAQVAELISDSRLEFPSVEAELAYACLKSVPIVEQAANYTVNSIKQMVEFQSTLTYLKDPPTGWPNEPVDLIAGLNDIGSKVNDGTYTNEYDFENDIAALFIKAHDGHLNFNGMVYGGAFRWRRNLNIALISASKNGSEVPQVWSIRDYNASQSGYEPSPITQIDGQDVQQFLQAEAQMNAYHDPDTRYNALFFMASAETYGLFTSPRFYPGPTTNVTYENGTTNEYNNAAVILQSDTWSSISSPEDFYQVYVTPQTTSSSGAKAKKRNPNSLPFHLENPRDHEFQGYNTIQHGSAPLNYPDPVVAHSADLVPLAGYFLNTGAGEIGVFVVGTFNTEDVEGAQEFQAVTQEFISEAQSRGVSRIVIDVRQNGGGKVLSGYDMYKQFFPSQEPQTQSRWRGSEAGRIFGESISSFDTMTALNAPVYLSPFSKAAYTDANGSEFGSWSEMYPPVQHHGDKFTSLLKYNLSDPSTTSDEILAVGITITGYNTRSNFTSDPFRAEDIVILSDGLCASTCAIFLELMVQQSNVRTIVVGGRPTHGPMVAVGGTKGTLVTPSEFLQAMSQYVVSQFAKSRQQQLDWVNIMPNPFAIAVSDASVNFQDNIRKGKEAGGVPTQFLNDTANCRIWYEPRMYLNVSSLWEKTAEIAWGNNGALDESACVSGSVTSRELQTGGGEGNPSGTEDDAAGSSESEDAAAGLRPSGEGWTAVVVCGAVVLSSMGVGMGIVW
;
A
#
# COMPACT_ATOMS: atom_id res chain seq x y z
N MET A 1 -29.98 30.56 -36.00
CA MET A 1 -29.64 29.23 -36.56
C MET A 1 -28.17 29.21 -36.93
N ARG A 2 -27.34 28.75 -36.09
CA ARG A 2 -26.00 28.17 -36.35
C ARG A 2 -25.60 27.41 -35.09
N SER A 3 -25.33 26.15 -35.26
CA SER A 3 -25.12 25.08 -34.28
C SER A 3 -23.87 25.27 -33.44
N PRO A 4 -23.86 24.93 -32.13
CA PRO A 4 -22.68 24.94 -31.31
C PRO A 4 -21.92 23.59 -31.45
N ARG A 5 -20.87 23.58 -32.26
CA ARG A 5 -20.01 22.40 -32.49
C ARG A 5 -18.65 22.50 -31.78
N PHE A 6 -18.49 23.33 -30.76
CA PHE A 6 -17.16 23.57 -30.14
C PHE A 6 -17.03 23.16 -28.67
N LEU A 7 -18.05 22.50 -28.07
CA LEU A 7 -17.97 22.08 -26.66
C LEU A 7 -17.57 20.60 -26.46
N PHE A 8 -17.40 19.84 -27.53
CA PHE A 8 -17.10 18.40 -27.45
C PHE A 8 -15.61 18.05 -27.36
N ALA A 9 -14.70 19.00 -27.54
CA ALA A 9 -13.27 18.71 -27.59
C ALA A 9 -12.57 18.66 -26.23
N LEU A 10 -13.14 19.20 -25.14
CA LEU A 10 -12.58 19.19 -23.81
C LEU A 10 -13.11 18.05 -22.92
N LEU A 11 -14.28 17.52 -23.26
CA LEU A 11 -14.85 16.33 -22.60
C LEU A 11 -14.36 15.00 -23.18
N ALA A 12 -13.79 15.03 -24.40
CA ALA A 12 -13.25 13.83 -25.05
C ALA A 12 -11.89 13.36 -24.48
N VAL A 13 -11.28 14.10 -23.57
CA VAL A 13 -10.02 13.69 -22.90
C VAL A 13 -10.28 12.86 -21.63
N ALA A 14 -11.50 12.93 -21.09
CA ALA A 14 -11.87 12.18 -19.89
C ALA A 14 -12.61 10.85 -20.15
N SER A 15 -13.03 10.58 -21.39
CA SER A 15 -13.93 9.45 -21.69
C SER A 15 -13.46 8.46 -22.75
N THR A 16 -12.18 8.44 -23.12
CA THR A 16 -11.62 7.41 -24.00
C THR A 16 -10.29 6.88 -23.49
N VAL A 17 -10.31 6.27 -22.31
CA VAL A 17 -9.30 5.27 -21.93
C VAL A 17 -9.99 3.91 -22.04
N GLN A 18 -10.09 3.40 -23.27
CA GLN A 18 -10.32 1.98 -23.47
C GLN A 18 -9.09 1.22 -22.99
N ALA A 19 -9.29 0.33 -22.01
CA ALA A 19 -8.33 -0.65 -21.59
C ALA A 19 -7.81 -1.43 -22.81
N GLN A 20 -6.56 -1.21 -23.18
CA GLN A 20 -5.85 -2.17 -24.02
C GLN A 20 -5.13 -3.11 -23.06
N SER A 21 -5.72 -4.29 -22.88
CA SER A 21 -5.07 -5.43 -22.27
C SER A 21 -3.75 -5.71 -23.01
N PHE A 22 -2.63 -5.57 -22.32
CA PHE A 22 -1.36 -6.05 -22.80
C PHE A 22 -1.31 -7.56 -22.55
N VAL A 23 -1.58 -8.34 -23.59
CA VAL A 23 -1.23 -9.74 -23.63
C VAL A 23 0.28 -9.82 -23.83
N VAL A 24 1.02 -10.01 -22.74
CA VAL A 24 2.42 -10.42 -22.80
C VAL A 24 2.43 -11.94 -22.91
N SER A 25 2.59 -12.43 -24.13
CA SER A 25 2.82 -13.85 -24.40
C SER A 25 4.28 -14.19 -24.07
N SER A 26 4.54 -14.68 -22.85
CA SER A 26 5.76 -15.44 -22.57
C SER A 26 5.39 -16.73 -21.82
N THR A 27 5.28 -17.80 -22.56
CA THR A 27 5.14 -19.15 -22.02
C THR A 27 6.47 -19.62 -21.45
N ARG A 28 6.75 -19.39 -20.19
CA ARG A 28 7.65 -20.21 -19.39
C ARG A 28 6.91 -20.65 -18.12
N ARG A 29 6.54 -21.92 -18.09
CA ARG A 29 6.09 -22.57 -16.85
C ARG A 29 7.29 -22.66 -15.90
N PHE A 30 7.18 -22.13 -14.71
CA PHE A 30 8.06 -22.50 -13.62
C PHE A 30 7.67 -23.90 -13.14
N SER A 31 8.44 -24.89 -13.53
CA SER A 31 8.37 -26.21 -12.92
C SER A 31 9.26 -26.21 -11.70
N SER A 32 8.73 -25.92 -10.54
CA SER A 32 9.36 -25.86 -9.22
C SER A 32 10.23 -24.61 -8.92
N VAL A 33 10.25 -24.19 -7.67
CA VAL A 33 11.12 -23.11 -7.13
C VAL A 33 12.62 -23.38 -7.38
N GLY A 34 12.97 -24.61 -7.82
CA GLY A 34 14.34 -25.03 -8.12
C GLY A 34 14.90 -24.59 -9.48
N ASP A 35 14.05 -24.19 -10.44
CA ASP A 35 14.45 -23.99 -11.83
C ASP A 35 14.45 -22.52 -12.29
N VAL A 36 14.46 -21.57 -11.36
CA VAL A 36 14.68 -20.16 -11.72
C VAL A 36 16.14 -19.98 -12.07
N GLU A 37 16.49 -20.08 -13.36
CA GLU A 37 17.78 -19.57 -13.80
C GLU A 37 17.81 -18.06 -13.46
N PRO A 38 18.87 -17.59 -12.77
CA PRO A 38 19.04 -16.16 -12.54
C PRO A 38 19.03 -15.47 -13.91
N THR A 39 18.14 -14.49 -14.09
CA THR A 39 18.17 -13.62 -15.26
C THR A 39 19.60 -13.14 -15.43
N ALA A 40 20.21 -13.37 -16.58
CA ALA A 40 21.60 -12.97 -16.79
C ALA A 40 21.72 -11.47 -16.54
N THR A 41 22.52 -11.09 -15.53
CA THR A 41 22.82 -9.70 -15.23
C THR A 41 23.92 -9.30 -16.20
N GLU A 42 23.66 -8.27 -16.99
CA GLU A 42 24.66 -7.72 -17.91
C GLU A 42 25.78 -7.04 -17.10
N THR A 43 27.04 -7.39 -17.40
CA THR A 43 28.21 -6.94 -16.66
C THR A 43 29.10 -6.05 -17.53
N VAL A 44 29.72 -5.03 -16.93
CA VAL A 44 30.64 -4.14 -17.62
C VAL A 44 32.00 -4.80 -17.84
N SER A 45 32.53 -4.71 -19.06
CA SER A 45 33.86 -5.24 -19.42
C SER A 45 35.04 -4.34 -18.98
N GLY A 46 34.86 -3.43 -17.99
CA GLY A 46 35.88 -2.50 -17.55
C GLY A 46 35.49 -1.69 -16.32
N PRO A 47 36.28 -0.75 -15.86
CA PRO A 47 35.99 0.05 -14.68
C PRO A 47 34.76 0.93 -14.91
N ILE A 48 33.90 1.03 -13.88
CA ILE A 48 32.76 1.95 -13.88
C ILE A 48 33.30 3.40 -13.86
N GLN A 49 32.86 4.18 -14.85
CA GLN A 49 33.21 5.59 -14.96
C GLN A 49 31.99 6.42 -14.55
N THR A 50 32.02 7.02 -13.38
CA THR A 50 30.83 7.71 -12.78
C THR A 50 30.17 8.69 -13.76
N GLY A 51 30.93 9.52 -14.48
CA GLY A 51 30.38 10.46 -15.48
C GLY A 51 29.84 9.82 -16.76
N GLN A 52 30.04 8.52 -16.96
CA GLN A 52 29.60 7.75 -18.13
C GLN A 52 28.73 6.53 -17.73
N ALA A 53 28.45 6.36 -16.46
CA ALA A 53 27.77 5.17 -15.96
C ALA A 53 26.37 4.97 -16.62
N CYS A 54 25.62 6.05 -16.84
CA CYS A 54 24.33 5.96 -17.55
C CYS A 54 24.49 5.54 -19.02
N ALA A 55 25.53 6.02 -19.70
CA ALA A 55 25.85 5.58 -21.06
C ALA A 55 26.29 4.11 -21.11
N GLN A 56 27.08 3.66 -20.11
CA GLN A 56 27.47 2.25 -19.98
C GLN A 56 26.25 1.34 -19.77
N VAL A 57 25.25 1.76 -18.98
CA VAL A 57 23.97 1.04 -18.85
C VAL A 57 23.27 0.96 -20.21
N ALA A 58 23.14 2.10 -20.93
CA ALA A 58 22.47 2.14 -22.23
C ALA A 58 23.13 1.24 -23.25
N GLU A 59 24.50 1.19 -23.29
CA GLU A 59 25.26 0.34 -24.17
C GLU A 59 25.02 -1.15 -23.86
N LEU A 60 25.08 -1.55 -22.59
CA LEU A 60 24.89 -2.94 -22.18
C LEU A 60 23.54 -3.51 -22.58
N ILE A 61 22.48 -2.69 -22.53
CA ILE A 61 21.11 -3.16 -22.80
C ILE A 61 20.69 -2.93 -24.26
N SER A 62 21.53 -2.29 -25.09
CA SER A 62 21.20 -1.92 -26.48
C SER A 62 20.73 -3.09 -27.35
N ASP A 63 21.31 -4.28 -27.13
CA ASP A 63 21.00 -5.51 -27.83
C ASP A 63 20.07 -6.46 -27.04
N SER A 64 19.67 -6.05 -25.82
CA SER A 64 18.81 -6.88 -24.98
C SER A 64 17.40 -7.00 -25.58
N ARG A 65 16.88 -8.23 -25.61
CA ARG A 65 15.51 -8.53 -26.01
C ARG A 65 14.58 -8.75 -24.82
N LEU A 66 15.10 -8.61 -23.60
CA LEU A 66 14.34 -8.75 -22.38
C LEU A 66 13.50 -7.48 -22.19
N GLU A 67 12.26 -7.65 -21.77
CA GLU A 67 11.40 -6.52 -21.41
C GLU A 67 11.98 -5.76 -20.20
N PHE A 68 12.52 -6.50 -19.24
CA PHE A 68 13.14 -5.99 -18.02
C PHE A 68 14.59 -6.49 -17.90
N PRO A 69 15.55 -5.93 -18.66
CA PRO A 69 16.95 -6.29 -18.52
C PRO A 69 17.50 -5.84 -17.17
N SER A 70 18.57 -6.48 -16.70
CA SER A 70 19.23 -6.12 -15.47
C SER A 70 20.73 -5.87 -15.68
N VAL A 71 21.26 -4.94 -14.89
CA VAL A 71 22.69 -4.60 -14.83
C VAL A 71 23.18 -4.76 -13.39
N GLU A 72 24.52 -4.75 -13.21
CA GLU A 72 25.13 -4.74 -11.88
C GLU A 72 24.60 -3.55 -11.05
N ALA A 73 24.26 -3.81 -9.78
CA ALA A 73 23.70 -2.79 -8.89
C ALA A 73 24.65 -1.59 -8.73
N GLU A 74 25.97 -1.81 -8.69
CA GLU A 74 26.96 -0.77 -8.57
C GLU A 74 26.98 0.18 -9.78
N LEU A 75 26.83 -0.36 -11.00
CA LEU A 75 26.75 0.44 -12.23
C LEU A 75 25.50 1.32 -12.24
N ALA A 76 24.35 0.75 -11.93
CA ALA A 76 23.09 1.50 -11.84
C ALA A 76 23.17 2.59 -10.76
N TYR A 77 23.74 2.28 -9.60
CA TYR A 77 23.95 3.25 -8.52
C TYR A 77 24.89 4.39 -8.95
N ALA A 78 26.00 4.09 -9.64
CA ALA A 78 26.88 5.09 -10.17
C ALA A 78 26.19 6.01 -11.20
N CYS A 79 25.31 5.46 -12.04
CA CYS A 79 24.47 6.27 -12.95
C CYS A 79 23.56 7.21 -12.15
N LEU A 80 22.77 6.72 -11.21
CA LEU A 80 21.84 7.53 -10.42
C LEU A 80 22.55 8.63 -9.63
N LYS A 81 23.73 8.34 -9.05
CA LYS A 81 24.54 9.31 -8.30
C LYS A 81 25.18 10.39 -9.18
N SER A 82 25.24 10.18 -10.49
CA SER A 82 25.74 11.17 -11.44
C SER A 82 24.67 12.15 -11.95
N VAL A 83 23.39 11.86 -11.73
CA VAL A 83 22.28 12.69 -12.23
C VAL A 83 22.25 14.03 -11.50
N PRO A 84 22.37 15.17 -12.21
CA PRO A 84 22.44 16.48 -11.55
C PRO A 84 21.10 16.85 -10.88
N ILE A 85 21.17 17.58 -9.76
CA ILE A 85 20.00 18.21 -9.16
C ILE A 85 19.82 19.63 -9.73
N VAL A 86 18.59 20.01 -9.98
CA VAL A 86 18.20 21.38 -10.35
C VAL A 86 17.49 22.03 -9.16
N GLU A 87 18.20 22.89 -8.43
CA GLU A 87 17.78 23.53 -7.19
C GLU A 87 16.36 24.14 -7.27
N GLN A 88 16.06 24.87 -8.35
CA GLN A 88 14.74 25.50 -8.52
C GLN A 88 13.62 24.45 -8.66
N ALA A 89 13.85 23.38 -9.40
CA ALA A 89 12.88 22.30 -9.57
C ALA A 89 12.68 21.52 -8.25
N ALA A 90 13.77 21.20 -7.55
CA ALA A 90 13.74 20.52 -6.26
C ALA A 90 12.98 21.33 -5.20
N ASN A 91 13.27 22.63 -5.05
CA ASN A 91 12.57 23.52 -4.13
C ASN A 91 11.06 23.64 -4.44
N TYR A 92 10.72 23.75 -5.74
CA TYR A 92 9.32 23.80 -6.15
C TYR A 92 8.62 22.48 -5.82
N THR A 93 9.27 21.34 -6.08
CA THR A 93 8.75 20.00 -5.78
C THR A 93 8.52 19.82 -4.27
N VAL A 94 9.46 20.21 -3.41
CA VAL A 94 9.28 20.17 -1.95
C VAL A 94 8.04 20.97 -1.52
N ASN A 95 7.80 22.14 -2.10
CA ASN A 95 6.61 22.93 -1.77
C ASN A 95 5.32 22.26 -2.26
N SER A 96 5.32 21.66 -3.45
CA SER A 96 4.17 20.91 -3.97
C SER A 96 3.89 19.66 -3.12
N ILE A 97 4.94 18.97 -2.64
CA ILE A 97 4.80 17.84 -1.72
C ILE A 97 4.18 18.30 -0.40
N LYS A 98 4.60 19.42 0.19
CA LYS A 98 3.96 19.97 1.40
C LYS A 98 2.48 20.24 1.21
N GLN A 99 2.09 20.82 0.07
CA GLN A 99 0.67 21.05 -0.26
C GLN A 99 -0.11 19.74 -0.38
N MET A 100 0.50 18.68 -0.96
CA MET A 100 -0.10 17.34 -1.01
C MET A 100 -0.26 16.73 0.38
N VAL A 101 0.78 16.78 1.21
CA VAL A 101 0.80 16.20 2.58
C VAL A 101 -0.21 16.88 3.51
N GLU A 102 -0.65 18.12 3.23
CA GLU A 102 -1.76 18.75 3.96
C GLU A 102 -3.08 17.96 3.85
N PHE A 103 -3.20 17.02 2.92
CA PHE A 103 -4.34 16.11 2.79
C PHE A 103 -4.15 14.77 3.51
N GLN A 104 -2.98 14.54 4.15
CA GLN A 104 -2.76 13.36 4.98
C GLN A 104 -3.64 13.43 6.23
N SER A 105 -4.60 12.51 6.38
CA SER A 105 -5.59 12.56 7.46
C SER A 105 -4.98 12.34 8.84
N THR A 106 -3.88 11.56 8.92
CA THR A 106 -3.19 11.21 10.16
C THR A 106 -2.05 12.14 10.53
N LEU A 107 -1.88 13.29 9.86
CA LEU A 107 -0.69 14.15 9.95
C LEU A 107 -0.30 14.53 11.39
N THR A 108 -1.26 14.96 12.21
CA THR A 108 -1.02 15.34 13.62
C THR A 108 -0.78 14.13 14.54
N TYR A 109 -1.40 12.99 14.23
CA TYR A 109 -1.19 11.74 14.95
C TYR A 109 0.17 11.11 14.64
N LEU A 110 0.73 11.30 13.44
CA LEU A 110 2.10 10.88 13.12
C LEU A 110 3.13 11.70 13.87
N LYS A 111 2.88 13.00 14.05
CA LYS A 111 3.75 13.91 14.79
C LYS A 111 3.72 13.68 16.30
N ASP A 112 2.56 13.36 16.86
CA ASP A 112 2.34 13.10 18.28
C ASP A 112 1.46 11.83 18.42
N PRO A 113 2.05 10.63 18.27
CA PRO A 113 1.27 9.41 18.24
C PRO A 113 0.71 9.03 19.62
N PRO A 114 -0.46 8.36 19.66
CA PRO A 114 -1.05 7.88 20.91
C PRO A 114 -0.14 6.86 21.60
N THR A 115 -0.27 6.79 22.93
CA THR A 115 0.46 5.82 23.76
C THR A 115 0.24 4.39 23.25
N GLY A 116 1.31 3.63 23.11
CA GLY A 116 1.28 2.25 22.59
C GLY A 116 1.57 2.14 21.09
N TRP A 117 1.74 3.25 20.38
CA TRP A 117 2.24 3.22 19.00
C TRP A 117 3.67 2.71 18.97
N PRO A 118 4.00 1.68 18.15
CA PRO A 118 5.31 1.02 18.20
C PRO A 118 6.43 1.74 17.44
N ASN A 119 6.13 2.86 16.79
CA ASN A 119 7.08 3.57 15.93
C ASN A 119 7.37 4.98 16.48
N GLU A 120 8.53 5.52 16.09
CA GLU A 120 8.93 6.88 16.45
C GLU A 120 7.98 7.92 15.84
N PRO A 121 7.75 9.05 16.55
CA PRO A 121 7.01 10.17 15.98
C PRO A 121 7.67 10.72 14.72
N VAL A 122 6.86 11.15 13.74
CA VAL A 122 7.37 11.78 12.52
C VAL A 122 6.62 13.06 12.20
N ASP A 123 7.33 14.20 12.16
CA ASP A 123 6.83 15.48 11.67
C ASP A 123 7.18 15.61 10.19
N LEU A 124 6.25 15.23 9.31
CA LEU A 124 6.45 15.26 7.86
C LEU A 124 6.73 16.68 7.35
N ILE A 125 6.05 17.69 7.88
CA ILE A 125 6.25 19.10 7.45
C ILE A 125 7.63 19.60 7.87
N ALA A 126 8.06 19.31 9.09
CA ALA A 126 9.40 19.65 9.55
C ALA A 126 10.48 18.93 8.74
N GLY A 127 10.29 17.64 8.46
CA GLY A 127 11.21 16.86 7.61
C GLY A 127 11.32 17.42 6.19
N LEU A 128 10.20 17.80 5.57
CA LEU A 128 10.20 18.43 4.24
C LEU A 128 10.85 19.84 4.27
N ASN A 129 10.73 20.58 5.36
CA ASN A 129 11.44 21.86 5.53
C ASN A 129 12.96 21.65 5.65
N ASP A 130 13.40 20.60 6.36
CA ASP A 130 14.83 20.23 6.43
C ASP A 130 15.38 19.87 5.04
N ILE A 131 14.64 19.05 4.28
CA ILE A 131 15.01 18.69 2.90
C ILE A 131 15.10 19.96 2.03
N GLY A 132 14.13 20.88 2.10
CA GLY A 132 14.19 22.15 1.38
C GLY A 132 15.39 23.00 1.80
N SER A 133 15.77 23.01 3.07
CA SER A 133 16.99 23.70 3.55
C SER A 133 18.25 23.09 2.97
N LYS A 134 18.35 21.76 2.93
CA LYS A 134 19.48 21.04 2.29
C LYS A 134 19.59 21.29 0.77
N VAL A 135 18.46 21.52 0.08
CA VAL A 135 18.49 21.97 -1.32
C VAL A 135 19.11 23.34 -1.43
N ASN A 136 18.67 24.31 -0.58
CA ASN A 136 19.10 25.69 -0.64
C ASN A 136 20.57 25.90 -0.23
N ASP A 137 21.12 25.08 0.66
CA ASP A 137 22.51 25.17 1.11
C ASP A 137 23.47 24.34 0.26
N GLY A 138 22.96 23.64 -0.77
CA GLY A 138 23.78 22.83 -1.70
C GLY A 138 24.28 21.51 -1.11
N THR A 139 23.65 21.00 -0.06
CA THR A 139 23.98 19.69 0.53
C THR A 139 23.76 18.56 -0.47
N TYR A 140 22.69 18.61 -1.27
CA TYR A 140 22.48 17.63 -2.33
C TYR A 140 23.31 17.99 -3.56
N THR A 141 24.12 17.03 -4.02
CA THR A 141 24.93 17.15 -5.23
C THR A 141 24.36 16.39 -6.43
N ASN A 142 23.30 15.61 -6.23
CA ASN A 142 22.61 14.79 -7.23
C ASN A 142 21.14 14.60 -6.89
N GLU A 143 20.34 14.29 -7.90
CA GLU A 143 18.89 14.11 -7.79
C GLU A 143 18.53 12.86 -6.96
N TYR A 144 19.34 11.79 -7.03
CA TYR A 144 19.08 10.54 -6.32
C TYR A 144 19.03 10.75 -4.80
N ASP A 145 20.00 11.45 -4.22
CA ASP A 145 20.03 11.69 -2.77
C ASP A 145 18.84 12.53 -2.30
N PHE A 146 18.42 13.51 -3.11
CA PHE A 146 17.27 14.35 -2.85
C PHE A 146 15.96 13.52 -2.82
N GLU A 147 15.70 12.76 -3.88
CA GLU A 147 14.48 11.90 -3.93
C GLU A 147 14.50 10.79 -2.85
N ASN A 148 15.69 10.26 -2.58
CA ASN A 148 15.92 9.23 -1.57
C ASN A 148 15.58 9.72 -0.15
N ASP A 149 15.97 10.96 0.21
CA ASP A 149 15.64 11.56 1.51
C ASP A 149 14.12 11.77 1.67
N ILE A 150 13.41 12.16 0.59
CA ILE A 150 11.95 12.28 0.60
C ILE A 150 11.30 10.91 0.84
N ALA A 151 11.73 9.89 0.09
CA ALA A 151 11.22 8.53 0.24
C ALA A 151 11.48 7.98 1.65
N ALA A 152 12.68 8.19 2.20
CA ALA A 152 13.04 7.78 3.55
C ALA A 152 12.21 8.49 4.63
N LEU A 153 11.90 9.78 4.44
CA LEU A 153 11.00 10.51 5.34
C LEU A 153 9.59 9.91 5.34
N PHE A 154 9.06 9.59 4.16
CA PHE A 154 7.70 9.05 4.04
C PHE A 154 7.57 7.64 4.61
N ILE A 155 8.59 6.79 4.43
CA ILE A 155 8.63 5.44 5.01
C ILE A 155 8.53 5.48 6.54
N LYS A 156 9.11 6.49 7.21
CA LYS A 156 9.02 6.64 8.67
C LYS A 156 7.59 6.85 9.18
N ALA A 157 6.67 7.28 8.33
CA ALA A 157 5.25 7.37 8.68
C ALA A 157 4.60 6.00 8.85
N HIS A 158 5.20 4.96 8.31
CA HIS A 158 4.66 3.59 8.29
C HIS A 158 3.19 3.55 7.86
N ASP A 159 2.88 4.28 6.79
CA ASP A 159 1.57 4.37 6.17
C ASP A 159 1.70 4.12 4.67
N GLY A 160 1.23 2.96 4.20
CA GLY A 160 1.33 2.56 2.79
C GLY A 160 0.51 3.41 1.83
N HIS A 161 -0.43 4.24 2.33
CA HIS A 161 -1.15 5.22 1.53
C HIS A 161 -0.38 6.52 1.32
N LEU A 162 0.67 6.77 2.11
CA LEU A 162 1.56 7.92 1.97
C LEU A 162 2.80 7.54 1.17
N ASN A 163 2.91 8.07 -0.03
CA ASN A 163 3.96 7.69 -0.95
C ASN A 163 4.49 8.84 -1.79
N PHE A 164 5.79 8.79 -2.11
CA PHE A 164 6.46 9.61 -3.11
C PHE A 164 7.58 8.82 -3.76
N ASN A 165 7.39 8.43 -5.00
CA ASN A 165 8.38 7.74 -5.82
C ASN A 165 8.81 8.62 -6.98
N GLY A 166 9.91 9.36 -6.81
CA GLY A 166 10.59 10.04 -7.89
C GLY A 166 11.16 9.07 -8.92
N MET A 167 11.39 9.56 -10.12
CA MET A 167 11.85 8.71 -11.22
C MET A 167 13.28 8.23 -11.04
N VAL A 168 14.14 8.99 -10.32
CA VAL A 168 15.52 8.61 -10.04
C VAL A 168 15.60 7.63 -8.88
N TYR A 169 14.77 7.80 -7.86
CA TYR A 169 14.70 6.89 -6.72
C TYR A 169 14.14 5.52 -7.09
N GLY A 170 13.00 5.45 -7.77
CA GLY A 170 12.28 4.20 -7.98
C GLY A 170 11.63 4.00 -9.35
N GLY A 171 11.77 4.96 -10.29
CA GLY A 171 11.12 4.87 -11.60
C GLY A 171 11.99 4.33 -12.73
N ALA A 172 13.31 4.41 -12.63
CA ALA A 172 14.24 3.93 -13.65
C ALA A 172 14.75 2.52 -13.37
N PHE A 173 15.11 2.24 -12.11
CA PHE A 173 15.65 0.97 -11.67
C PHE A 173 14.89 0.41 -10.49
N ARG A 174 14.96 -0.92 -10.36
CA ARG A 174 14.55 -1.63 -9.17
C ARG A 174 15.69 -2.50 -8.67
N TRP A 175 16.06 -2.30 -7.40
CA TRP A 175 17.13 -3.07 -6.77
C TRP A 175 16.72 -4.53 -6.57
N ARG A 176 17.69 -5.42 -6.73
CA ARG A 176 17.48 -6.85 -6.56
C ARG A 176 18.67 -7.54 -5.94
N ARG A 177 18.45 -8.23 -4.82
CA ARG A 177 19.36 -9.26 -4.33
C ARG A 177 19.16 -10.55 -5.10
N ASN A 178 20.17 -11.41 -5.10
CA ASN A 178 20.12 -12.69 -5.81
C ASN A 178 18.96 -13.55 -5.28
N LEU A 179 18.10 -14.09 -6.18
CA LEU A 179 16.94 -14.88 -5.80
C LEU A 179 17.31 -16.22 -5.13
N ASN A 180 18.55 -16.70 -5.31
CA ASN A 180 19.02 -17.90 -4.62
C ASN A 180 19.08 -17.74 -3.10
N ILE A 181 19.09 -16.50 -2.60
CA ILE A 181 19.05 -16.20 -1.16
C ILE A 181 17.70 -15.65 -0.72
N ALA A 182 16.62 -15.88 -1.47
CA ALA A 182 15.28 -15.59 -0.97
C ALA A 182 15.05 -16.35 0.34
N LEU A 183 14.52 -15.65 1.34
CA LEU A 183 14.50 -16.12 2.73
C LEU A 183 13.15 -16.73 3.10
N ILE A 184 13.20 -17.67 4.05
CA ILE A 184 12.06 -18.11 4.86
C ILE A 184 12.43 -18.01 6.34
N SER A 185 11.42 -17.74 7.18
CA SER A 185 11.54 -17.79 8.65
C SER A 185 10.67 -18.94 9.17
N ALA A 186 11.28 -20.00 9.65
CA ALA A 186 10.57 -21.23 10.00
C ALA A 186 11.03 -21.83 11.33
N SER A 187 10.04 -22.27 12.13
CA SER A 187 10.25 -23.11 13.30
C SER A 187 10.37 -24.57 12.88
N LYS A 188 11.31 -25.32 13.45
CA LYS A 188 11.49 -26.74 13.12
C LYS A 188 10.27 -27.60 13.45
N ASN A 189 9.51 -27.22 14.48
CA ASN A 189 8.41 -28.02 15.05
C ASN A 189 7.19 -27.20 15.50
N GLY A 190 7.10 -25.93 15.10
CA GLY A 190 6.03 -25.00 15.46
C GLY A 190 6.11 -24.42 16.89
N SER A 191 7.04 -24.91 17.74
CA SER A 191 7.20 -24.47 19.14
C SER A 191 8.52 -23.75 19.39
N GLU A 192 9.58 -24.15 18.70
CA GLU A 192 10.88 -23.49 18.76
C GLU A 192 10.86 -22.17 18.02
N VAL A 193 11.68 -21.22 18.49
CA VAL A 193 11.86 -19.93 17.84
C VAL A 193 12.35 -20.14 16.40
N PRO A 194 11.74 -19.47 15.39
CA PRO A 194 12.10 -19.62 14.00
C PRO A 194 13.57 -19.27 13.73
N GLN A 195 14.18 -20.02 12.82
CA GLN A 195 15.46 -19.73 12.18
C GLN A 195 15.24 -19.23 10.77
N VAL A 196 16.23 -18.53 10.20
CA VAL A 196 16.19 -18.01 8.83
C VAL A 196 16.93 -18.97 7.90
N TRP A 197 16.31 -19.26 6.76
CA TRP A 197 16.80 -20.21 5.76
C TRP A 197 16.69 -19.58 4.36
N SER A 198 17.53 -20.01 3.42
CA SER A 198 17.23 -19.81 2.01
C SER A 198 16.15 -20.80 1.57
N ILE A 199 15.12 -20.33 0.87
CA ILE A 199 14.07 -21.22 0.33
C ILE A 199 14.66 -22.23 -0.65
N ARG A 200 15.66 -21.85 -1.44
CA ARG A 200 16.35 -22.74 -2.38
C ARG A 200 17.11 -23.84 -1.65
N ASP A 201 17.86 -23.50 -0.62
CA ASP A 201 18.60 -24.46 0.22
C ASP A 201 17.64 -25.43 0.88
N TYR A 202 16.53 -24.91 1.40
CA TYR A 202 15.49 -25.71 2.01
C TYR A 202 14.81 -26.67 1.02
N ASN A 203 14.49 -26.22 -0.22
CA ASN A 203 13.94 -27.07 -1.27
C ASN A 203 14.91 -28.20 -1.65
N ALA A 204 16.22 -27.95 -1.66
CA ALA A 204 17.23 -28.97 -1.95
C ALA A 204 17.25 -30.10 -0.91
N SER A 205 16.72 -29.88 0.30
CA SER A 205 16.61 -30.90 1.34
C SER A 205 15.78 -32.12 0.91
N GLN A 206 14.84 -31.92 -0.01
CA GLN A 206 14.03 -33.03 -0.56
C GLN A 206 14.86 -34.04 -1.37
N SER A 207 16.07 -33.66 -1.80
CA SER A 207 17.04 -34.52 -2.48
C SER A 207 18.03 -35.21 -1.53
N GLY A 208 17.79 -35.14 -0.21
CA GLY A 208 18.67 -35.70 0.82
C GLY A 208 19.83 -34.78 1.25
N TYR A 209 19.80 -33.52 0.82
CA TYR A 209 20.67 -32.46 1.31
C TYR A 209 20.15 -31.92 2.64
N GLU A 210 21.03 -31.66 3.60
CA GLU A 210 20.66 -31.04 4.88
C GLU A 210 20.91 -29.54 4.81
N PRO A 211 19.85 -28.70 4.79
CA PRO A 211 19.98 -27.26 4.71
C PRO A 211 20.57 -26.71 6.02
N SER A 212 21.28 -25.60 5.92
CA SER A 212 21.88 -24.92 7.07
C SER A 212 21.25 -23.54 7.26
N PRO A 213 20.82 -23.15 8.46
CA PRO A 213 20.27 -21.83 8.70
C PRO A 213 21.31 -20.73 8.48
N ILE A 214 20.81 -19.55 8.08
CA ILE A 214 21.63 -18.35 7.92
C ILE A 214 21.84 -17.72 9.29
N THR A 215 23.10 -17.40 9.63
CA THR A 215 23.50 -16.78 10.91
C THR A 215 23.94 -15.33 10.74
N GLN A 216 24.49 -14.97 9.57
CA GLN A 216 24.92 -13.60 9.29
C GLN A 216 24.60 -13.20 7.84
N ILE A 217 24.29 -11.90 7.66
CA ILE A 217 24.21 -11.24 6.36
C ILE A 217 25.13 -10.01 6.42
N ASP A 218 26.03 -9.88 5.43
CA ASP A 218 27.07 -8.84 5.37
C ASP A 218 27.87 -8.67 6.68
N GLY A 219 28.18 -9.80 7.33
CA GLY A 219 28.93 -9.87 8.58
C GLY A 219 28.15 -9.43 9.84
N GLN A 220 26.88 -9.06 9.71
CA GLN A 220 26.00 -8.74 10.84
C GLN A 220 25.16 -9.97 11.23
N ASP A 221 24.80 -10.08 12.51
CA ASP A 221 23.82 -11.07 12.95
C ASP A 221 22.55 -10.99 12.11
N VAL A 222 22.04 -12.13 11.66
CA VAL A 222 20.92 -12.21 10.71
C VAL A 222 19.66 -11.50 11.24
N GLN A 223 19.38 -11.61 12.54
CA GLN A 223 18.20 -10.99 13.14
C GLN A 223 18.35 -9.47 13.24
N GLN A 224 19.54 -8.98 13.56
CA GLN A 224 19.83 -7.54 13.60
C GLN A 224 19.74 -6.94 12.19
N PHE A 225 20.32 -7.61 11.19
CA PHE A 225 20.24 -7.17 9.80
C PHE A 225 18.78 -7.11 9.32
N LEU A 226 18.01 -8.18 9.50
CA LEU A 226 16.63 -8.26 9.01
C LEU A 226 15.70 -7.29 9.74
N GLN A 227 15.89 -7.03 11.03
CA GLN A 227 15.11 -6.03 11.74
C GLN A 227 15.42 -4.60 11.26
N ALA A 228 16.66 -4.30 10.89
CA ALA A 228 17.03 -3.02 10.27
C ALA A 228 16.44 -2.89 8.87
N GLU A 229 16.54 -3.94 8.05
CA GLU A 229 15.94 -3.99 6.70
C GLU A 229 14.41 -3.82 6.75
N ALA A 230 13.74 -4.44 7.73
CA ALA A 230 12.30 -4.33 7.92
C ALA A 230 11.82 -2.89 8.15
N GLN A 231 12.65 -2.00 8.75
CA GLN A 231 12.30 -0.59 8.95
C GLN A 231 12.15 0.18 7.63
N MET A 232 12.66 -0.37 6.52
CA MET A 232 12.62 0.28 5.21
C MET A 232 11.33 0.01 4.44
N ASN A 233 10.25 -0.43 5.12
CA ASN A 233 8.94 -0.60 4.52
C ASN A 233 7.83 0.06 5.36
N ALA A 234 6.68 0.30 4.73
CA ALA A 234 5.64 1.19 5.25
C ALA A 234 4.58 0.49 6.13
N TYR A 235 4.69 -0.79 6.44
CA TYR A 235 3.78 -1.44 7.40
C TYR A 235 3.98 -0.86 8.80
N HIS A 236 2.88 -0.61 9.53
CA HIS A 236 2.99 0.04 10.84
C HIS A 236 3.43 -0.91 11.97
N ASP A 237 3.21 -2.21 11.81
CA ASP A 237 3.57 -3.21 12.83
C ASP A 237 4.93 -3.84 12.57
N PRO A 238 5.82 -3.93 13.59
CA PRO A 238 7.16 -4.48 13.40
C PRO A 238 7.21 -5.97 13.01
N ASP A 239 6.28 -6.80 13.47
CA ASP A 239 6.21 -8.21 13.09
C ASP A 239 5.74 -8.39 11.65
N THR A 240 4.82 -7.54 11.21
CA THR A 240 4.38 -7.46 9.82
C THR A 240 5.49 -7.02 8.88
N ARG A 241 6.27 -5.97 9.27
CA ARG A 241 7.44 -5.55 8.50
C ARG A 241 8.46 -6.67 8.33
N TYR A 242 8.66 -7.45 9.40
CA TYR A 242 9.55 -8.60 9.34
C TYR A 242 9.02 -9.68 8.39
N ASN A 243 7.72 -10.03 8.48
CA ASN A 243 7.09 -10.99 7.57
C ASN A 243 7.22 -10.60 6.09
N ALA A 244 7.12 -9.31 5.77
CA ALA A 244 7.22 -8.80 4.40
C ALA A 244 8.59 -9.09 3.73
N LEU A 245 9.62 -9.40 4.50
CA LEU A 245 10.96 -9.70 3.97
C LEU A 245 11.07 -11.08 3.34
N PHE A 246 10.16 -12.02 3.68
CA PHE A 246 10.31 -13.44 3.37
C PHE A 246 9.55 -13.88 2.12
N PHE A 247 10.00 -15.01 1.56
CA PHE A 247 9.30 -15.68 0.47
C PHE A 247 7.89 -16.09 0.90
N MET A 248 6.93 -15.82 0.03
CA MET A 248 5.52 -16.15 0.23
C MET A 248 4.94 -16.75 -1.04
N ALA A 249 4.69 -18.05 -1.02
CA ALA A 249 4.11 -18.76 -2.14
C ALA A 249 2.72 -18.23 -2.53
N SER A 250 1.91 -17.80 -1.54
CA SER A 250 0.57 -17.24 -1.76
C SER A 250 0.56 -15.94 -2.57
N ALA A 251 1.62 -15.16 -2.48
CA ALA A 251 1.79 -13.92 -3.23
C ALA A 251 2.72 -14.10 -4.44
N GLU A 252 3.24 -15.32 -4.66
CA GLU A 252 4.23 -15.60 -5.69
C GLU A 252 5.44 -14.66 -5.63
N THR A 253 5.84 -14.26 -4.41
CA THR A 253 6.91 -13.30 -4.18
C THR A 253 8.09 -13.90 -3.44
N TYR A 254 9.28 -13.43 -3.78
CA TYR A 254 10.51 -13.75 -3.06
C TYR A 254 10.77 -12.89 -1.82
N GLY A 255 9.83 -11.96 -1.49
CA GLY A 255 9.90 -11.08 -0.34
C GLY A 255 10.72 -9.80 -0.57
N LEU A 256 10.49 -8.80 0.29
CA LEU A 256 11.17 -7.50 0.19
C LEU A 256 12.67 -7.57 0.46
N PHE A 257 13.16 -8.63 1.12
CA PHE A 257 14.60 -8.86 1.25
C PHE A 257 15.29 -8.96 -0.13
N THR A 258 14.67 -9.65 -1.09
CA THR A 258 15.22 -9.75 -2.44
C THR A 258 14.96 -8.52 -3.31
N SER A 259 14.01 -7.68 -2.93
CA SER A 259 13.61 -6.48 -3.65
C SER A 259 13.69 -5.24 -2.75
N PRO A 260 14.90 -4.88 -2.26
CA PRO A 260 15.07 -3.78 -1.32
C PRO A 260 14.71 -2.43 -1.96
N ARG A 261 14.15 -1.53 -1.15
CA ARG A 261 13.77 -0.19 -1.61
C ARG A 261 14.95 0.72 -1.88
N PHE A 262 16.04 0.52 -1.14
CA PHE A 262 17.26 1.31 -1.23
C PHE A 262 18.39 0.46 -1.79
N TYR A 263 19.44 1.13 -2.29
CA TYR A 263 20.62 0.46 -2.82
C TYR A 263 21.23 -0.53 -1.80
N PRO A 264 21.28 -1.83 -2.12
CA PRO A 264 21.72 -2.86 -1.18
C PRO A 264 23.25 -3.07 -1.16
N GLY A 265 24.03 -2.26 -1.86
CA GLY A 265 25.43 -2.53 -2.13
C GLY A 265 25.66 -3.35 -3.41
N PRO A 266 26.92 -3.55 -3.82
CA PRO A 266 27.27 -4.31 -5.01
C PRO A 266 27.03 -5.82 -4.84
N THR A 267 27.22 -6.34 -3.62
CA THR A 267 27.08 -7.76 -3.28
C THR A 267 26.34 -7.93 -1.96
N THR A 268 25.87 -9.14 -1.70
CA THR A 268 25.33 -9.59 -0.40
C THR A 268 26.07 -10.85 0.03
N ASN A 269 26.68 -10.82 1.21
CA ASN A 269 27.40 -11.95 1.80
C ASN A 269 26.50 -12.68 2.79
N VAL A 270 26.37 -13.99 2.64
CA VAL A 270 25.54 -14.83 3.52
C VAL A 270 26.42 -15.89 4.20
N THR A 271 26.42 -15.89 5.53
CA THR A 271 27.12 -16.89 6.35
C THR A 271 26.11 -17.84 6.98
N TYR A 272 26.35 -19.12 6.84
CA TYR A 272 25.51 -20.20 7.34
C TYR A 272 26.05 -20.80 8.65
N GLU A 273 25.20 -21.47 9.43
CA GLU A 273 25.56 -22.10 10.71
C GLU A 273 26.69 -23.14 10.56
N ASN A 274 26.75 -23.80 9.41
CA ASN A 274 27.82 -24.76 9.10
C ASN A 274 29.19 -24.11 8.80
N GLY A 275 29.31 -22.78 8.92
CA GLY A 275 30.51 -21.98 8.67
C GLY A 275 30.80 -21.61 7.22
N THR A 276 29.96 -22.01 6.27
CA THR A 276 30.10 -21.58 4.88
C THR A 276 29.69 -20.13 4.73
N THR A 277 30.43 -19.34 3.95
CA THR A 277 30.08 -17.98 3.52
C THR A 277 30.09 -17.91 2.00
N ASN A 278 29.01 -17.38 1.45
CA ASN A 278 28.88 -17.16 0.00
C ASN A 278 28.61 -15.67 -0.29
N GLU A 279 29.22 -15.17 -1.34
CA GLU A 279 28.97 -13.83 -1.86
C GLU A 279 28.07 -13.91 -3.09
N TYR A 280 27.10 -13.03 -3.17
CA TYR A 280 26.13 -12.95 -4.26
C TYR A 280 26.10 -11.52 -4.82
N ASN A 281 26.24 -11.40 -6.15
CA ASN A 281 26.10 -10.11 -6.81
C ASN A 281 24.66 -9.60 -6.73
N ASN A 282 24.51 -8.32 -6.43
CA ASN A 282 23.24 -7.61 -6.50
C ASN A 282 23.05 -6.98 -7.89
N ALA A 283 21.82 -6.80 -8.30
CA ALA A 283 21.44 -6.28 -9.61
C ALA A 283 20.46 -5.11 -9.50
N ALA A 284 20.33 -4.38 -10.60
CA ALA A 284 19.31 -3.38 -10.82
C ALA A 284 18.51 -3.76 -12.07
N VAL A 285 17.22 -3.99 -11.91
CA VAL A 285 16.29 -4.25 -13.01
C VAL A 285 15.83 -2.95 -13.61
N ILE A 286 15.90 -2.83 -14.93
CA ILE A 286 15.53 -1.63 -15.68
C ILE A 286 14.03 -1.72 -16.03
N LEU A 287 13.27 -0.69 -15.63
CA LEU A 287 11.80 -0.70 -15.73
C LEU A 287 11.28 -0.20 -17.08
N GLN A 288 12.07 0.59 -17.82
CA GLN A 288 11.66 1.22 -19.08
C GLN A 288 12.81 1.13 -20.08
N SER A 289 13.14 -0.09 -20.53
CA SER A 289 14.31 -0.36 -21.37
C SER A 289 14.29 0.37 -22.72
N ASP A 290 13.12 0.66 -23.28
CA ASP A 290 12.93 1.35 -24.55
C ASP A 290 13.37 2.84 -24.50
N THR A 291 13.44 3.46 -23.34
CA THR A 291 13.85 4.87 -23.18
C THR A 291 15.35 5.06 -23.20
N TRP A 292 16.13 4.01 -22.93
CA TRP A 292 17.57 4.11 -22.72
C TRP A 292 18.39 4.40 -23.99
N SER A 293 17.84 4.12 -25.17
CA SER A 293 18.54 4.38 -26.45
C SER A 293 18.90 5.85 -26.68
N SER A 294 18.30 6.78 -25.94
CA SER A 294 18.58 8.23 -26.03
C SER A 294 19.50 8.75 -24.93
N ILE A 295 19.98 7.88 -24.02
CA ILE A 295 20.77 8.28 -22.85
C ILE A 295 22.25 8.03 -23.12
N SER A 296 23.01 9.10 -23.20
CA SER A 296 24.46 9.08 -23.40
C SER A 296 25.23 9.86 -22.30
N SER A 297 24.50 10.55 -21.42
CA SER A 297 25.07 11.34 -20.33
C SER A 297 24.11 11.39 -19.14
N PRO A 298 24.56 11.81 -17.95
CA PRO A 298 23.68 12.07 -16.81
C PRO A 298 22.62 13.15 -17.09
N GLU A 299 22.97 14.14 -17.92
CA GLU A 299 22.06 15.19 -18.35
C GLU A 299 20.94 14.66 -19.26
N ASP A 300 21.26 13.72 -20.16
CA ASP A 300 20.26 13.03 -20.97
C ASP A 300 19.30 12.23 -20.07
N PHE A 301 19.86 11.54 -19.06
CA PHE A 301 19.03 10.83 -18.07
C PHE A 301 18.09 11.80 -17.36
N TYR A 302 18.58 12.96 -16.91
CA TYR A 302 17.75 14.00 -16.29
C TYR A 302 16.61 14.44 -17.22
N GLN A 303 16.89 14.68 -18.50
CA GLN A 303 15.87 15.09 -19.47
C GLN A 303 14.83 14.01 -19.74
N VAL A 304 15.22 12.73 -19.75
CA VAL A 304 14.32 11.60 -20.05
C VAL A 304 13.46 11.24 -18.83
N TYR A 305 14.08 11.16 -17.66
CA TYR A 305 13.43 10.63 -16.46
C TYR A 305 12.93 11.70 -15.48
N VAL A 306 13.65 12.82 -15.33
CA VAL A 306 13.33 13.83 -14.30
C VAL A 306 12.50 14.98 -14.85
N THR A 307 12.73 15.38 -16.10
CA THR A 307 11.94 16.48 -16.70
C THR A 307 10.51 16.01 -16.96
N PRO A 308 9.46 16.68 -16.42
CA PRO A 308 8.08 16.32 -16.70
C PRO A 308 7.78 16.41 -18.20
N GLN A 309 7.32 15.32 -18.80
CA GLN A 309 7.00 15.28 -20.23
C GLN A 309 5.67 16.00 -20.51
N THR A 310 5.73 17.09 -21.25
CA THR A 310 4.52 17.73 -21.76
C THR A 310 3.96 16.90 -22.94
N THR A 311 2.67 16.65 -22.96
CA THR A 311 1.95 15.81 -23.94
C THR A 311 2.05 16.28 -25.40
N SER A 312 2.94 17.21 -25.74
CA SER A 312 3.07 17.81 -27.06
C SER A 312 4.28 17.36 -27.91
N SER A 313 5.12 16.43 -27.43
CA SER A 313 6.17 15.84 -28.29
C SER A 313 5.67 14.56 -28.96
N SER A 314 5.31 14.67 -30.22
CA SER A 314 5.00 13.59 -31.15
C SER A 314 6.20 12.65 -31.29
N GLY A 315 6.08 11.42 -30.79
CA GLY A 315 7.03 10.38 -31.20
C GLY A 315 7.14 9.15 -30.29
N ALA A 316 7.15 9.30 -29.01
CA ALA A 316 7.07 8.15 -28.11
C ALA A 316 5.63 8.05 -27.60
N LYS A 317 4.94 6.95 -27.91
CA LYS A 317 3.69 6.61 -27.24
C LYS A 317 4.05 6.31 -25.77
N ALA A 318 4.02 7.33 -24.92
CA ALA A 318 3.95 7.09 -23.50
C ALA A 318 2.77 6.15 -23.28
N LYS A 319 3.04 4.92 -22.87
CA LYS A 319 2.00 3.98 -22.43
C LYS A 319 1.25 4.73 -21.34
N LYS A 320 0.02 5.19 -21.60
CA LYS A 320 -0.81 5.81 -20.58
C LYS A 320 -0.94 4.77 -19.47
N ARG A 321 -0.32 5.06 -18.35
CA ARG A 321 -0.55 4.34 -17.11
C ARG A 321 -2.06 4.38 -16.86
N ASN A 322 -2.65 3.26 -16.54
CA ASN A 322 -4.06 3.20 -16.16
C ASN A 322 -4.21 4.09 -14.90
N PRO A 323 -4.96 5.20 -14.93
CA PRO A 323 -5.15 6.04 -13.75
C PRO A 323 -5.88 5.30 -12.61
N ASN A 324 -6.42 4.12 -12.90
CA ASN A 324 -7.08 3.24 -11.94
C ASN A 324 -6.15 2.19 -11.31
N SER A 325 -4.85 2.15 -11.67
CA SER A 325 -3.90 1.40 -10.88
C SER A 325 -3.65 2.16 -9.59
N LEU A 326 -4.35 1.76 -8.54
CA LEU A 326 -4.18 2.32 -7.21
C LEU A 326 -2.73 2.13 -6.76
N PRO A 327 -2.14 3.11 -6.06
CA PRO A 327 -0.76 3.05 -5.57
C PRO A 327 -0.52 2.01 -4.47
N PHE A 328 -1.52 1.22 -4.11
CA PHE A 328 -1.41 0.05 -3.22
C PHE A 328 -0.38 -0.97 -3.64
N HIS A 329 -0.09 -0.94 -4.90
CA HIS A 329 0.89 -1.78 -5.53
C HIS A 329 2.33 -1.58 -5.04
N LEU A 330 2.61 -0.57 -4.25
CA LEU A 330 3.96 -0.33 -3.76
C LEU A 330 4.42 -1.35 -2.74
N GLU A 331 3.47 -2.00 -2.08
CA GLU A 331 3.77 -2.94 -1.03
C GLU A 331 3.28 -4.35 -1.32
N ASN A 332 2.50 -4.52 -2.36
CA ASN A 332 2.21 -5.84 -2.86
C ASN A 332 3.37 -6.27 -3.78
N PRO A 333 4.20 -7.21 -3.37
CA PRO A 333 5.30 -7.72 -4.18
C PRO A 333 4.87 -8.19 -5.57
N ARG A 334 3.61 -8.60 -5.75
CA ARG A 334 3.05 -8.99 -7.05
C ARG A 334 3.17 -7.92 -8.10
N ASP A 335 2.93 -6.64 -7.72
CA ASP A 335 2.94 -5.54 -8.70
C ASP A 335 4.33 -5.07 -9.05
N HIS A 336 5.27 -5.41 -8.21
CA HIS A 336 6.66 -5.05 -8.42
C HIS A 336 7.43 -6.11 -9.13
N GLU A 337 7.02 -7.34 -8.98
CA GLU A 337 7.90 -8.36 -9.37
C GLU A 337 7.81 -8.69 -10.83
N PHE A 338 6.71 -8.69 -11.41
CA PHE A 338 6.74 -9.45 -12.63
C PHE A 338 5.43 -9.41 -13.38
N GLN A 339 5.32 -8.46 -14.22
CA GLN A 339 4.59 -8.69 -15.46
C GLN A 339 5.24 -9.79 -16.33
N GLY A 340 6.13 -10.57 -15.79
CA GLY A 340 6.78 -11.67 -16.46
C GLY A 340 6.55 -13.02 -15.79
N TYR A 341 5.87 -13.05 -14.62
CA TYR A 341 5.45 -14.32 -14.03
C TYR A 341 4.09 -14.71 -14.56
N ASN A 342 4.09 -15.80 -15.26
CA ASN A 342 3.00 -16.66 -15.65
C ASN A 342 1.61 -16.05 -15.57
N THR A 343 1.06 -15.72 -16.73
CA THR A 343 -0.39 -15.73 -16.92
C THR A 343 -0.93 -17.04 -16.34
N ILE A 344 -1.55 -16.94 -15.17
CA ILE A 344 -2.35 -18.04 -14.64
C ILE A 344 -3.48 -18.22 -15.65
N GLN A 345 -3.62 -19.40 -16.23
CA GLN A 345 -4.72 -19.68 -17.14
C GLN A 345 -6.03 -19.54 -16.35
N HIS A 346 -7.04 -19.03 -16.99
CA HIS A 346 -8.40 -18.92 -16.50
C HIS A 346 -8.79 -20.15 -15.68
N GLY A 347 -9.15 -19.98 -14.40
CA GLY A 347 -9.51 -21.08 -13.50
C GLY A 347 -8.34 -21.90 -12.96
N SER A 348 -7.09 -21.45 -13.14
CA SER A 348 -5.92 -22.10 -12.54
C SER A 348 -5.71 -21.64 -11.08
N ALA A 349 -5.21 -22.56 -10.25
CA ALA A 349 -4.80 -22.23 -8.91
C ALA A 349 -3.57 -21.30 -8.92
N PRO A 350 -3.40 -20.43 -7.92
CA PRO A 350 -2.12 -19.79 -7.67
C PRO A 350 -1.00 -20.84 -7.55
N LEU A 351 0.21 -20.49 -7.94
CA LEU A 351 1.35 -21.39 -7.87
C LEU A 351 1.51 -21.95 -6.43
N ASN A 352 1.73 -23.25 -6.33
CA ASN A 352 1.81 -24.01 -5.06
C ASN A 352 0.50 -24.11 -4.26
N TYR A 353 -0.63 -23.79 -4.86
CA TYR A 353 -1.96 -24.04 -4.30
C TYR A 353 -2.59 -25.28 -4.95
N PRO A 354 -3.46 -26.01 -4.24
CA PRO A 354 -4.26 -27.07 -4.86
C PRO A 354 -5.25 -26.49 -5.86
N ASP A 355 -5.87 -27.34 -6.70
CA ASP A 355 -6.92 -26.90 -7.61
C ASP A 355 -8.13 -26.40 -6.82
N PRO A 356 -8.63 -25.18 -7.06
CA PRO A 356 -9.78 -24.63 -6.36
C PRO A 356 -11.09 -25.26 -6.86
N VAL A 357 -12.11 -25.30 -5.99
CA VAL A 357 -13.47 -25.69 -6.37
C VAL A 357 -14.20 -24.52 -7.04
N VAL A 358 -13.96 -23.30 -6.54
CA VAL A 358 -14.43 -22.05 -7.13
C VAL A 358 -13.26 -21.09 -7.19
N ALA A 359 -13.15 -20.28 -8.24
CA ALA A 359 -12.11 -19.28 -8.37
C ALA A 359 -12.54 -18.15 -9.30
N HIS A 360 -12.01 -16.96 -9.04
CA HIS A 360 -12.13 -15.82 -9.94
C HIS A 360 -11.28 -16.05 -11.20
N SER A 361 -11.78 -15.61 -12.33
CA SER A 361 -11.19 -15.90 -13.64
C SER A 361 -10.02 -15.02 -14.05
N ALA A 362 -9.72 -13.95 -13.31
CA ALA A 362 -8.60 -13.06 -13.60
C ALA A 362 -7.24 -13.77 -13.48
N ASP A 363 -6.25 -13.31 -14.24
CA ASP A 363 -4.89 -13.86 -14.26
C ASP A 363 -4.24 -13.86 -12.87
N LEU A 364 -4.40 -12.76 -12.12
CA LEU A 364 -4.10 -12.70 -10.68
C LEU A 364 -5.35 -13.08 -9.92
N VAL A 365 -5.50 -14.34 -9.59
CA VAL A 365 -6.71 -14.89 -8.96
C VAL A 365 -7.00 -14.19 -7.63
N PRO A 366 -7.92 -13.22 -7.56
CA PRO A 366 -8.20 -12.50 -6.31
C PRO A 366 -8.90 -13.37 -5.27
N LEU A 367 -9.71 -14.34 -5.71
CA LEU A 367 -10.49 -15.24 -4.85
C LEU A 367 -10.36 -16.68 -5.31
N ALA A 368 -10.20 -17.59 -4.35
CA ALA A 368 -10.24 -19.03 -4.60
C ALA A 368 -10.81 -19.80 -3.40
N GLY A 369 -11.69 -20.75 -3.65
CA GLY A 369 -12.36 -21.57 -2.62
C GLY A 369 -11.96 -23.04 -2.70
N TYR A 370 -11.70 -23.64 -1.55
CA TYR A 370 -11.22 -25.01 -1.37
C TYR A 370 -12.03 -25.74 -0.29
N PHE A 371 -12.04 -27.08 -0.33
CA PHE A 371 -12.58 -27.90 0.74
C PHE A 371 -11.57 -28.99 1.10
N LEU A 372 -11.29 -29.12 2.41
CA LEU A 372 -10.29 -30.05 2.93
C LEU A 372 -10.85 -30.88 4.08
N ASN A 373 -10.48 -32.17 4.09
CA ASN A 373 -10.72 -33.03 5.25
C ASN A 373 -9.57 -32.91 6.25
N THR A 374 -9.85 -32.43 7.43
CA THR A 374 -8.88 -32.21 8.51
C THR A 374 -9.23 -33.02 9.75
N GLY A 375 -8.35 -33.02 10.76
CA GLY A 375 -8.68 -33.58 12.09
C GLY A 375 -9.87 -32.91 12.77
N ALA A 376 -10.22 -31.70 12.37
CA ALA A 376 -11.41 -30.97 12.85
C ALA A 376 -12.68 -31.26 12.01
N GLY A 377 -12.63 -32.16 11.03
CA GLY A 377 -13.69 -32.43 10.06
C GLY A 377 -13.44 -31.78 8.70
N GLU A 378 -14.43 -31.84 7.80
CA GLU A 378 -14.37 -31.12 6.54
C GLU A 378 -14.54 -29.61 6.78
N ILE A 379 -13.63 -28.83 6.21
CA ILE A 379 -13.63 -27.36 6.29
C ILE A 379 -13.68 -26.74 4.90
N GLY A 380 -14.26 -25.55 4.78
CA GLY A 380 -14.09 -24.68 3.64
C GLY A 380 -12.91 -23.72 3.88
N VAL A 381 -12.11 -23.48 2.86
CA VAL A 381 -11.06 -22.44 2.88
C VAL A 381 -11.34 -21.45 1.77
N PHE A 382 -11.45 -20.17 2.12
CA PHE A 382 -11.67 -19.10 1.18
C PHE A 382 -10.45 -18.17 1.18
N VAL A 383 -9.65 -18.28 0.13
CA VAL A 383 -8.47 -17.43 -0.08
C VAL A 383 -8.92 -16.12 -0.69
N VAL A 384 -8.59 -15.02 -0.02
CA VAL A 384 -8.85 -13.65 -0.48
C VAL A 384 -7.50 -12.97 -0.65
N GLY A 385 -6.90 -13.10 -1.84
CA GLY A 385 -5.57 -12.58 -2.14
C GLY A 385 -5.55 -11.06 -2.32
N THR A 386 -6.65 -10.48 -2.83
CA THR A 386 -6.82 -9.03 -2.99
C THR A 386 -8.30 -8.70 -3.13
N PHE A 387 -8.67 -7.44 -2.83
CA PHE A 387 -9.99 -6.88 -3.16
C PHE A 387 -9.97 -6.07 -4.47
N ASN A 388 -8.85 -6.07 -5.18
CA ASN A 388 -8.73 -5.34 -6.43
C ASN A 388 -9.24 -6.16 -7.61
N THR A 389 -9.96 -5.47 -8.51
CA THR A 389 -10.45 -5.99 -9.79
C THR A 389 -10.26 -4.90 -10.84
N GLU A 390 -10.01 -5.30 -12.09
CA GLU A 390 -9.62 -4.35 -13.13
C GLU A 390 -10.81 -3.58 -13.71
N ASP A 391 -11.95 -4.24 -13.85
CA ASP A 391 -13.13 -3.74 -14.56
C ASP A 391 -14.45 -4.13 -13.87
N VAL A 392 -15.57 -3.79 -14.51
CA VAL A 392 -16.93 -4.05 -14.02
C VAL A 392 -17.21 -5.55 -13.97
N GLU A 393 -16.83 -6.28 -15.00
CA GLU A 393 -17.02 -7.72 -15.10
C GLU A 393 -16.27 -8.44 -13.97
N GLY A 394 -15.02 -8.05 -13.71
CA GLY A 394 -14.21 -8.59 -12.62
C GLY A 394 -14.82 -8.28 -11.25
N ALA A 395 -15.36 -7.09 -11.02
CA ALA A 395 -16.01 -6.76 -9.75
C ALA A 395 -17.29 -7.55 -9.52
N GLN A 396 -18.07 -7.79 -10.57
CA GLN A 396 -19.27 -8.62 -10.52
C GLN A 396 -18.93 -10.10 -10.31
N GLU A 397 -17.87 -10.60 -10.96
CA GLU A 397 -17.39 -11.96 -10.75
C GLU A 397 -16.87 -12.15 -9.31
N PHE A 398 -16.16 -11.15 -8.74
CA PHE A 398 -15.72 -11.18 -7.35
C PHE A 398 -16.90 -11.40 -6.38
N GLN A 399 -18.01 -10.67 -6.58
CA GLN A 399 -19.22 -10.85 -5.82
C GLN A 399 -19.85 -12.24 -6.04
N ALA A 400 -19.88 -12.72 -7.29
CA ALA A 400 -20.47 -14.00 -7.66
C ALA A 400 -19.68 -15.20 -7.08
N VAL A 401 -18.32 -15.16 -7.18
CA VAL A 401 -17.43 -16.22 -6.65
C VAL A 401 -17.57 -16.32 -5.14
N THR A 402 -17.69 -15.20 -4.43
CA THR A 402 -17.94 -15.20 -2.98
C THR A 402 -19.26 -15.91 -2.65
N GLN A 403 -20.32 -15.59 -3.40
CA GLN A 403 -21.62 -16.23 -3.21
C GLN A 403 -21.61 -17.71 -3.57
N GLU A 404 -20.90 -18.09 -4.64
CA GLU A 404 -20.77 -19.48 -5.07
C GLU A 404 -20.03 -20.31 -4.03
N PHE A 405 -18.93 -19.82 -3.45
CA PHE A 405 -18.21 -20.49 -2.37
C PHE A 405 -19.12 -20.74 -1.16
N ILE A 406 -19.89 -19.73 -0.72
CA ILE A 406 -20.83 -19.86 0.39
C ILE A 406 -21.90 -20.93 0.08
N SER A 407 -22.47 -20.91 -1.13
CA SER A 407 -23.49 -21.84 -1.56
C SER A 407 -22.95 -23.28 -1.64
N GLU A 408 -21.72 -23.45 -2.13
CA GLU A 408 -21.06 -24.76 -2.21
C GLU A 408 -20.75 -25.32 -0.82
N ALA A 409 -20.25 -24.48 0.11
CA ALA A 409 -20.05 -24.89 1.51
C ALA A 409 -21.35 -25.39 2.15
N GLN A 410 -22.45 -24.65 1.97
CA GLN A 410 -23.77 -25.03 2.48
C GLN A 410 -24.29 -26.33 1.84
N SER A 411 -24.09 -26.52 0.52
CA SER A 411 -24.52 -27.73 -0.19
C SER A 411 -23.79 -28.99 0.28
N ARG A 412 -22.52 -28.84 0.71
CA ARG A 412 -21.70 -29.92 1.29
C ARG A 412 -21.98 -30.13 2.78
N GLY A 413 -22.75 -29.26 3.43
CA GLY A 413 -22.95 -29.26 4.88
C GLY A 413 -21.71 -28.83 5.67
N VAL A 414 -20.77 -28.12 5.03
CA VAL A 414 -19.58 -27.58 5.65
C VAL A 414 -19.95 -26.28 6.35
N SER A 415 -19.71 -26.19 7.65
CA SER A 415 -19.99 -25.01 8.46
C SER A 415 -18.74 -24.26 8.92
N ARG A 416 -17.59 -24.94 8.98
CA ARG A 416 -16.33 -24.35 9.46
C ARG A 416 -15.53 -23.77 8.30
N ILE A 417 -15.23 -22.47 8.39
CA ILE A 417 -14.62 -21.70 7.32
C ILE A 417 -13.34 -21.04 7.79
N VAL A 418 -12.24 -21.30 7.08
CA VAL A 418 -11.01 -20.53 7.16
C VAL A 418 -11.01 -19.47 6.06
N ILE A 419 -10.94 -18.19 6.40
CA ILE A 419 -10.75 -17.12 5.44
C ILE A 419 -9.25 -16.73 5.48
N ASP A 420 -8.53 -17.04 4.41
CA ASP A 420 -7.09 -16.77 4.29
C ASP A 420 -6.88 -15.43 3.59
N VAL A 421 -6.47 -14.41 4.36
CA VAL A 421 -6.19 -13.05 3.88
C VAL A 421 -4.70 -12.72 3.87
N ARG A 422 -3.83 -13.72 3.93
CA ARG A 422 -2.40 -13.47 3.89
C ARG A 422 -2.02 -12.74 2.61
N GLN A 423 -1.07 -11.80 2.72
CA GLN A 423 -0.57 -10.97 1.61
C GLN A 423 -1.63 -10.05 0.96
N ASN A 424 -2.77 -9.83 1.61
CA ASN A 424 -3.84 -9.01 1.04
C ASN A 424 -3.61 -7.51 1.32
N GLY A 425 -3.13 -6.77 0.33
CA GLY A 425 -2.90 -5.32 0.41
C GLY A 425 -4.17 -4.46 0.28
N GLY A 426 -5.37 -5.05 0.13
CA GLY A 426 -6.63 -4.31 -0.02
C GLY A 426 -7.17 -4.32 -1.45
N GLY A 427 -7.73 -3.19 -1.90
CA GLY A 427 -8.34 -3.00 -3.22
C GLY A 427 -9.63 -2.20 -3.16
N LYS A 428 -10.66 -2.59 -3.89
CA LYS A 428 -11.95 -1.90 -3.97
C LYS A 428 -12.69 -1.92 -2.63
N VAL A 429 -12.94 -0.75 -2.07
CA VAL A 429 -13.52 -0.59 -0.73
C VAL A 429 -14.88 -1.29 -0.59
N LEU A 430 -15.77 -1.11 -1.57
CA LEU A 430 -17.11 -1.68 -1.50
C LEU A 430 -17.14 -3.20 -1.76
N SER A 431 -16.11 -3.78 -2.38
CA SER A 431 -15.95 -5.24 -2.46
C SER A 431 -15.72 -5.85 -1.07
N GLY A 432 -15.00 -5.15 -0.19
CA GLY A 432 -14.84 -5.55 1.21
C GLY A 432 -16.16 -5.47 1.99
N TYR A 433 -16.94 -4.41 1.79
CA TYR A 433 -18.28 -4.29 2.38
C TYR A 433 -19.24 -5.35 1.87
N ASP A 434 -19.22 -5.62 0.57
CA ASP A 434 -20.09 -6.65 -0.02
C ASP A 434 -19.75 -8.04 0.48
N MET A 435 -18.46 -8.39 0.53
CA MET A 435 -18.02 -9.68 1.08
C MET A 435 -18.44 -9.83 2.53
N TYR A 436 -18.28 -8.81 3.37
CA TYR A 436 -18.78 -8.82 4.74
C TYR A 436 -20.29 -9.07 4.78
N LYS A 437 -21.07 -8.38 3.95
CA LYS A 437 -22.52 -8.53 3.85
C LYS A 437 -22.94 -9.89 3.29
N GLN A 438 -22.10 -10.60 2.57
CA GLN A 438 -22.37 -11.97 2.15
C GLN A 438 -22.18 -12.99 3.29
N PHE A 439 -21.23 -12.74 4.20
CA PHE A 439 -21.03 -13.57 5.41
C PHE A 439 -21.99 -13.19 6.55
N PHE A 440 -22.35 -11.92 6.68
CA PHE A 440 -23.22 -11.39 7.73
C PHE A 440 -24.30 -10.45 7.17
N PRO A 441 -25.21 -10.95 6.30
CA PRO A 441 -26.26 -10.12 5.71
C PRO A 441 -27.23 -9.52 6.73
N SER A 442 -27.39 -10.14 7.90
CA SER A 442 -28.23 -9.63 8.99
C SER A 442 -27.67 -8.36 9.65
N GLN A 443 -26.39 -8.07 9.48
CA GLN A 443 -25.71 -6.97 10.17
C GLN A 443 -25.48 -5.78 9.24
N GLU A 444 -25.74 -4.56 9.74
CA GLU A 444 -25.39 -3.32 9.04
C GLU A 444 -23.95 -2.94 9.32
N PRO A 445 -23.11 -2.70 8.30
CA PRO A 445 -21.71 -2.28 8.49
C PRO A 445 -21.59 -0.98 9.30
N GLN A 446 -20.71 -0.97 10.30
CA GLN A 446 -20.58 0.12 11.26
C GLN A 446 -19.27 0.92 11.14
N THR A 447 -18.50 0.71 10.07
CA THR A 447 -17.29 1.51 9.82
C THR A 447 -17.65 2.97 9.58
N GLN A 448 -16.86 3.85 10.14
CA GLN A 448 -16.98 5.31 10.02
C GLN A 448 -15.63 5.88 9.64
N SER A 449 -15.63 6.85 8.75
CA SER A 449 -14.42 7.55 8.30
C SER A 449 -14.54 9.05 8.51
N ARG A 450 -13.42 9.74 8.34
CA ARG A 450 -13.38 11.20 8.30
C ARG A 450 -12.12 11.62 7.55
N TRP A 451 -12.01 12.87 7.14
CA TRP A 451 -10.79 13.41 6.62
C TRP A 451 -10.43 14.75 7.26
N ARG A 452 -9.14 15.06 7.24
CA ARG A 452 -8.56 16.25 7.82
C ARG A 452 -8.91 17.47 6.99
N GLY A 453 -9.46 18.50 7.63
CA GLY A 453 -9.87 19.75 6.99
C GLY A 453 -8.74 20.74 6.87
N SER A 454 -7.80 20.51 5.95
CA SER A 454 -6.83 21.52 5.53
C SER A 454 -7.52 22.73 4.90
N GLU A 455 -6.83 23.87 4.77
CA GLU A 455 -7.41 25.06 4.12
C GLU A 455 -7.77 24.77 2.65
N ALA A 456 -6.92 24.06 1.92
CA ALA A 456 -7.22 23.63 0.55
C ALA A 456 -8.43 22.68 0.51
N GLY A 457 -8.48 21.67 1.40
CA GLY A 457 -9.60 20.74 1.51
C GLY A 457 -10.92 21.45 1.82
N ARG A 458 -10.88 22.45 2.70
CA ARG A 458 -12.04 23.30 3.00
C ARG A 458 -12.56 24.05 1.75
N ILE A 459 -11.66 24.63 0.97
CA ILE A 459 -12.02 25.35 -0.26
C ILE A 459 -12.59 24.38 -1.30
N PHE A 460 -12.00 23.17 -1.43
CA PHE A 460 -12.55 22.14 -2.32
C PHE A 460 -13.96 21.76 -1.90
N GLY A 461 -14.16 21.40 -0.64
CA GLY A 461 -15.45 20.98 -0.14
C GLY A 461 -16.53 22.06 -0.25
N GLU A 462 -16.22 23.29 0.13
CA GLU A 462 -17.13 24.44 0.00
C GLU A 462 -17.51 24.72 -1.45
N SER A 463 -16.53 24.67 -2.37
CA SER A 463 -16.75 24.89 -3.80
C SER A 463 -17.60 23.80 -4.43
N ILE A 464 -17.23 22.52 -4.22
CA ILE A 464 -17.88 21.37 -4.85
C ILE A 464 -19.27 21.12 -4.25
N SER A 465 -19.42 21.23 -2.93
CA SER A 465 -20.71 21.08 -2.24
C SER A 465 -21.70 22.22 -2.53
N SER A 466 -21.29 23.25 -3.27
CA SER A 466 -22.19 24.28 -3.80
C SER A 466 -23.09 23.81 -4.94
N PHE A 467 -22.80 22.66 -5.54
CA PHE A 467 -23.69 22.05 -6.52
C PHE A 467 -24.87 21.36 -5.82
N ASP A 468 -26.09 21.78 -6.18
CA ASP A 468 -27.31 21.16 -5.62
C ASP A 468 -27.72 19.87 -6.34
N THR A 469 -27.31 19.71 -7.60
CA THR A 469 -27.67 18.55 -8.43
C THR A 469 -26.52 18.11 -9.31
N MET A 470 -26.46 16.82 -9.55
CA MET A 470 -25.53 16.25 -10.52
C MET A 470 -25.97 16.55 -11.95
N THR A 471 -25.02 16.93 -12.78
CA THR A 471 -25.16 17.14 -14.22
C THR A 471 -24.01 16.46 -14.94
N ALA A 472 -24.13 16.22 -16.25
CA ALA A 472 -23.04 15.64 -17.03
C ALA A 472 -21.73 16.46 -16.98
N LEU A 473 -21.81 17.76 -16.66
CA LEU A 473 -20.64 18.64 -16.58
C LEU A 473 -19.93 18.58 -15.22
N ASN A 474 -20.65 18.37 -14.11
CA ASN A 474 -20.09 18.34 -12.78
C ASN A 474 -20.00 16.93 -12.18
N ALA A 475 -20.49 15.89 -12.85
CA ALA A 475 -20.50 14.53 -12.36
C ALA A 475 -19.13 14.06 -11.82
N PRO A 476 -18.00 14.31 -12.50
CA PRO A 476 -16.69 13.86 -12.01
C PRO A 476 -16.26 14.47 -10.67
N VAL A 477 -16.78 15.65 -10.33
CA VAL A 477 -16.48 16.33 -9.06
C VAL A 477 -17.62 16.22 -8.05
N TYR A 478 -18.88 16.09 -8.52
CA TYR A 478 -20.06 15.96 -7.68
C TYR A 478 -20.02 14.69 -6.82
N LEU A 479 -19.44 13.61 -7.34
CA LEU A 479 -19.24 12.34 -6.62
C LEU A 479 -17.84 12.23 -5.99
N SER A 480 -17.01 13.28 -6.08
CA SER A 480 -15.67 13.25 -5.49
C SER A 480 -15.71 13.20 -3.94
N PRO A 481 -14.64 12.76 -3.29
CA PRO A 481 -14.56 12.73 -1.83
C PRO A 481 -14.74 14.08 -1.13
N PHE A 482 -14.67 15.20 -1.86
CA PHE A 482 -14.91 16.55 -1.34
C PHE A 482 -16.37 16.97 -1.37
N SER A 483 -17.26 16.18 -1.97
CA SER A 483 -18.68 16.51 -2.08
C SER A 483 -19.48 16.01 -0.88
N LYS A 484 -20.37 16.86 -0.37
CA LYS A 484 -21.39 16.44 0.60
C LYS A 484 -22.28 15.30 0.11
N ALA A 485 -22.45 15.17 -1.21
CA ALA A 485 -23.29 14.15 -1.82
C ALA A 485 -22.62 12.76 -1.90
N ALA A 486 -21.30 12.66 -1.67
CA ALA A 486 -20.59 11.38 -1.72
C ALA A 486 -20.79 10.50 -0.46
N TYR A 487 -21.35 11.06 0.61
CA TYR A 487 -21.43 10.39 1.91
C TYR A 487 -22.76 10.63 2.61
N THR A 488 -23.01 9.77 3.58
CA THR A 488 -23.99 9.99 4.65
C THR A 488 -23.27 10.27 5.97
N ASP A 489 -24.00 10.80 6.96
CA ASP A 489 -23.52 10.94 8.33
C ASP A 489 -23.40 9.56 9.02
N ALA A 490 -22.93 9.55 10.26
CA ALA A 490 -22.80 8.32 11.06
C ALA A 490 -24.13 7.57 11.28
N ASN A 491 -25.28 8.24 11.12
CA ASN A 491 -26.62 7.66 11.26
C ASN A 491 -27.23 7.23 9.92
N GLY A 492 -26.52 7.46 8.80
CA GLY A 492 -27.01 7.13 7.45
C GLY A 492 -27.87 8.22 6.82
N SER A 493 -27.89 9.45 7.37
CA SER A 493 -28.62 10.58 6.81
C SER A 493 -27.72 11.35 5.83
N GLU A 494 -28.29 11.84 4.73
CA GLU A 494 -27.58 12.71 3.78
C GLU A 494 -27.23 14.06 4.42
N PHE A 495 -26.10 14.64 4.03
CA PHE A 495 -25.72 15.99 4.43
C PHE A 495 -26.48 17.04 3.62
N GLY A 496 -27.23 17.92 4.29
CA GLY A 496 -27.94 19.02 3.64
C GLY A 496 -27.01 20.14 3.16
N SER A 497 -25.85 20.29 3.81
CA SER A 497 -24.89 21.37 3.52
C SER A 497 -23.46 20.96 3.79
N TRP A 498 -22.50 21.70 3.19
CA TRP A 498 -21.09 21.58 3.53
C TRP A 498 -20.81 21.82 5.01
N SER A 499 -21.49 22.77 5.65
CA SER A 499 -21.30 23.08 7.06
C SER A 499 -21.77 21.97 8.02
N GLU A 500 -22.65 21.07 7.57
CA GLU A 500 -23.01 19.86 8.30
C GLU A 500 -21.94 18.77 8.16
N MET A 501 -21.38 18.61 6.97
CA MET A 501 -20.28 17.68 6.71
C MET A 501 -18.97 18.14 7.37
N TYR A 502 -18.70 19.45 7.39
CA TYR A 502 -17.49 20.04 7.98
C TYR A 502 -17.82 21.13 9.01
N PRO A 503 -18.20 20.77 10.25
CA PRO A 503 -18.59 21.75 11.30
C PRO A 503 -17.46 22.44 12.05
N PRO A 504 -16.16 22.51 11.81
CA PRO A 504 -15.09 21.54 11.83
C PRO A 504 -14.90 20.86 13.21
N VAL A 505 -14.84 19.56 13.26
CA VAL A 505 -14.66 18.81 14.51
C VAL A 505 -13.20 18.81 14.95
N GLN A 506 -12.96 19.10 16.24
CA GLN A 506 -11.60 19.18 16.80
C GLN A 506 -11.18 17.85 17.40
N HIS A 507 -10.05 17.30 16.93
CA HIS A 507 -9.40 16.14 17.54
C HIS A 507 -7.89 16.32 17.45
N HIS A 508 -7.18 15.97 18.51
CA HIS A 508 -5.71 15.92 18.55
C HIS A 508 -5.03 17.20 18.00
N GLY A 509 -5.60 18.36 18.33
CA GLY A 509 -5.09 19.67 17.89
C GLY A 509 -5.40 20.06 16.45
N ASP A 510 -6.14 19.25 15.71
CA ASP A 510 -6.48 19.49 14.30
C ASP A 510 -8.00 19.43 14.03
N LYS A 511 -8.41 19.80 12.83
CA LYS A 511 -9.80 19.90 12.38
C LYS A 511 -10.14 18.80 11.42
N PHE A 512 -11.33 18.20 11.59
CA PHE A 512 -11.82 17.08 10.77
C PHE A 512 -13.27 17.34 10.34
N THR A 513 -13.71 16.59 9.33
CA THR A 513 -15.13 16.46 9.00
C THR A 513 -15.92 15.82 10.15
N SER A 514 -17.23 15.86 10.08
CA SER A 514 -18.10 14.92 10.78
C SER A 514 -17.72 13.49 10.37
N LEU A 515 -18.18 12.50 11.12
CA LEU A 515 -18.00 11.09 10.71
C LEU A 515 -18.86 10.78 9.49
N LEU A 516 -18.24 10.12 8.53
CA LEU A 516 -18.75 9.83 7.20
C LEU A 516 -18.98 8.32 7.03
N LYS A 517 -20.00 7.97 6.26
CA LYS A 517 -20.26 6.60 5.80
C LYS A 517 -20.55 6.61 4.30
N TYR A 518 -20.19 5.55 3.61
CA TYR A 518 -20.62 5.34 2.23
C TYR A 518 -22.12 4.97 2.21
N ASN A 519 -22.86 5.53 1.26
CA ASN A 519 -24.26 5.13 1.04
C ASN A 519 -24.30 3.82 0.22
N LEU A 520 -24.31 2.69 0.91
CA LEU A 520 -24.27 1.36 0.29
C LEU A 520 -25.53 1.04 -0.53
N SER A 521 -26.61 1.80 -0.37
CA SER A 521 -27.85 1.66 -1.13
C SER A 521 -27.91 2.52 -2.40
N ASP A 522 -26.97 3.47 -2.56
CA ASP A 522 -26.95 4.39 -3.69
C ASP A 522 -26.20 3.78 -4.89
N PRO A 523 -26.88 3.56 -6.04
CA PRO A 523 -26.22 3.05 -7.23
C PRO A 523 -25.09 3.95 -7.75
N SER A 524 -25.11 5.28 -7.51
CA SER A 524 -24.05 6.18 -7.94
C SER A 524 -22.76 5.96 -7.13
N THR A 525 -22.89 5.72 -5.84
CA THR A 525 -21.76 5.31 -4.97
C THR A 525 -21.20 3.94 -5.37
N THR A 526 -22.08 2.97 -5.64
CA THR A 526 -21.67 1.61 -5.97
C THR A 526 -21.16 1.45 -7.40
N SER A 527 -21.36 2.45 -8.27
CA SER A 527 -20.80 2.50 -9.62
C SER A 527 -19.47 3.25 -9.71
N ASP A 528 -18.98 3.80 -8.60
CA ASP A 528 -17.71 4.52 -8.57
C ASP A 528 -16.53 3.59 -8.87
N GLU A 529 -15.68 3.97 -9.84
CA GLU A 529 -14.55 3.14 -10.29
C GLU A 529 -13.49 2.90 -9.22
N ILE A 530 -13.35 3.83 -8.28
CA ILE A 530 -12.38 3.72 -7.19
C ILE A 530 -12.91 2.78 -6.11
N LEU A 531 -14.21 2.88 -5.78
CA LEU A 531 -14.79 2.18 -4.64
C LEU A 531 -15.27 0.76 -4.98
N ALA A 532 -15.96 0.53 -6.11
CA ALA A 532 -16.64 -0.74 -6.37
C ALA A 532 -16.81 -1.17 -7.82
N VAL A 533 -16.76 -0.25 -8.76
CA VAL A 533 -16.96 -0.54 -10.20
C VAL A 533 -18.28 -1.28 -10.49
N GLY A 534 -19.41 -0.70 -10.07
CA GLY A 534 -20.75 -1.08 -10.57
C GLY A 534 -21.40 -2.35 -10.00
N ILE A 535 -21.11 -2.70 -8.75
CA ILE A 535 -21.82 -3.80 -8.05
C ILE A 535 -23.01 -3.27 -7.23
N THR A 536 -24.02 -4.12 -7.01
CA THR A 536 -25.06 -3.89 -6.00
C THR A 536 -24.68 -4.62 -4.72
N ILE A 537 -24.53 -3.87 -3.62
CA ILE A 537 -24.12 -4.46 -2.34
C ILE A 537 -25.19 -5.42 -1.81
N THR A 538 -24.76 -6.58 -1.31
CA THR A 538 -25.61 -7.60 -0.70
C THR A 538 -26.37 -7.00 0.48
N GLY A 539 -27.68 -7.28 0.56
CA GLY A 539 -28.61 -6.71 1.54
C GLY A 539 -29.30 -5.43 1.08
N TYR A 540 -28.95 -4.86 -0.09
CA TYR A 540 -29.56 -3.64 -0.62
C TYR A 540 -30.16 -3.85 -2.02
N ASN A 541 -31.09 -2.98 -2.39
CA ASN A 541 -31.71 -2.92 -3.73
C ASN A 541 -32.14 -4.30 -4.27
N THR A 542 -31.61 -4.74 -5.41
CA THR A 542 -31.92 -6.03 -6.03
C THR A 542 -31.38 -7.24 -5.24
N ARG A 543 -30.50 -7.02 -4.27
CA ARG A 543 -29.95 -8.06 -3.38
C ARG A 543 -30.47 -7.96 -1.94
N SER A 544 -31.57 -7.26 -1.71
CA SER A 544 -32.22 -7.10 -0.39
C SER A 544 -32.84 -8.39 0.19
N ASN A 545 -32.91 -9.46 -0.59
CA ASN A 545 -33.36 -10.77 -0.18
C ASN A 545 -32.36 -11.57 0.66
N PHE A 546 -31.10 -11.13 0.72
CA PHE A 546 -30.08 -11.73 1.60
C PHE A 546 -30.24 -11.16 3.01
N THR A 547 -30.77 -11.97 3.95
CA THR A 547 -31.13 -11.51 5.31
C THR A 547 -30.66 -12.42 6.43
N SER A 548 -30.21 -13.65 6.10
CA SER A 548 -29.79 -14.66 7.08
C SER A 548 -28.31 -14.97 6.93
N ASP A 549 -27.62 -14.99 8.06
CA ASP A 549 -26.19 -15.30 8.08
C ASP A 549 -25.97 -16.78 7.72
N PRO A 550 -25.11 -17.07 6.71
CA PRO A 550 -24.87 -18.45 6.26
C PRO A 550 -24.04 -19.27 7.26
N PHE A 551 -23.24 -18.60 8.10
CA PHE A 551 -22.38 -19.22 9.11
C PHE A 551 -22.46 -18.46 10.42
N ARG A 552 -22.14 -19.13 11.54
CA ARG A 552 -21.96 -18.48 12.84
C ARG A 552 -20.56 -17.92 12.95
N ALA A 553 -20.38 -16.83 13.68
CA ALA A 553 -19.06 -16.20 13.85
C ALA A 553 -18.00 -17.14 14.45
N GLU A 554 -18.39 -18.00 15.41
CA GLU A 554 -17.51 -19.00 16.02
C GLU A 554 -17.06 -20.12 15.07
N ASP A 555 -17.77 -20.30 13.96
CA ASP A 555 -17.46 -21.29 12.92
C ASP A 555 -16.59 -20.68 11.79
N ILE A 556 -16.21 -19.40 11.90
CA ILE A 556 -15.28 -18.73 11.00
C ILE A 556 -14.00 -18.41 11.75
N VAL A 557 -12.85 -18.61 11.10
CA VAL A 557 -11.56 -18.10 11.54
C VAL A 557 -10.86 -17.38 10.39
N ILE A 558 -10.24 -16.25 10.67
CA ILE A 558 -9.41 -15.53 9.69
C ILE A 558 -7.96 -15.87 9.93
N LEU A 559 -7.28 -16.36 8.89
CA LEU A 559 -5.84 -16.56 8.84
C LEU A 559 -5.18 -15.34 8.20
N SER A 560 -4.27 -14.68 8.93
CA SER A 560 -3.51 -13.51 8.47
C SER A 560 -2.01 -13.72 8.69
N ASP A 561 -1.18 -12.94 8.02
CA ASP A 561 0.26 -12.79 8.27
C ASP A 561 0.62 -11.35 8.70
N GLY A 562 -0.39 -10.55 9.02
CA GLY A 562 -0.28 -9.14 9.33
C GLY A 562 -0.26 -8.20 8.14
N LEU A 563 0.02 -8.69 6.92
CA LEU A 563 0.17 -7.86 5.72
C LEU A 563 -1.18 -7.34 5.15
N CYS A 564 -2.28 -7.62 5.84
CA CYS A 564 -3.61 -7.07 5.55
C CYS A 564 -3.60 -5.54 5.68
N ALA A 565 -4.01 -4.84 4.62
CA ALA A 565 -4.02 -3.38 4.53
C ALA A 565 -5.28 -2.85 3.83
N SER A 566 -5.60 -1.57 4.03
CA SER A 566 -6.63 -0.85 3.29
C SER A 566 -8.00 -1.54 3.37
N THR A 567 -8.60 -1.93 2.25
CA THR A 567 -9.89 -2.64 2.21
C THR A 567 -9.88 -3.95 3.02
N CYS A 568 -8.74 -4.67 3.03
CA CYS A 568 -8.58 -5.84 3.91
C CYS A 568 -8.71 -5.43 5.39
N ALA A 569 -8.13 -4.30 5.79
CA ALA A 569 -8.28 -3.79 7.16
C ALA A 569 -9.73 -3.42 7.49
N ILE A 570 -10.48 -2.84 6.54
CA ILE A 570 -11.92 -2.56 6.70
C ILE A 570 -12.71 -3.86 6.85
N PHE A 571 -12.42 -4.86 6.01
CA PHE A 571 -13.07 -6.17 6.10
C PHE A 571 -12.82 -6.83 7.46
N LEU A 572 -11.56 -6.82 7.94
CA LEU A 572 -11.24 -7.36 9.26
C LEU A 572 -11.83 -6.53 10.39
N GLU A 573 -11.92 -5.21 10.28
CA GLU A 573 -12.62 -4.37 11.26
C GLU A 573 -14.08 -4.82 11.44
N LEU A 574 -14.77 -5.09 10.33
CA LEU A 574 -16.16 -5.59 10.36
C LEU A 574 -16.25 -7.02 10.88
N MET A 575 -15.46 -7.94 10.34
CA MET A 575 -15.49 -9.35 10.74
C MET A 575 -15.15 -9.55 12.21
N VAL A 576 -14.10 -8.86 12.68
CA VAL A 576 -13.49 -9.08 13.98
C VAL A 576 -14.10 -8.19 15.07
N GLN A 577 -14.22 -6.88 14.82
CA GLN A 577 -14.69 -5.94 15.85
C GLN A 577 -16.22 -5.91 15.93
N GLN A 578 -16.91 -6.08 14.82
CA GLN A 578 -18.37 -6.05 14.78
C GLN A 578 -18.97 -7.44 14.94
N SER A 579 -18.49 -8.45 14.21
CA SER A 579 -19.07 -9.80 14.21
C SER A 579 -18.36 -10.80 15.12
N ASN A 580 -17.28 -10.38 15.81
CA ASN A 580 -16.51 -11.21 16.76
C ASN A 580 -15.90 -12.49 16.16
N VAL A 581 -15.52 -12.45 14.88
CA VAL A 581 -14.78 -13.53 14.22
C VAL A 581 -13.35 -13.61 14.79
N ARG A 582 -12.89 -14.83 15.07
CA ARG A 582 -11.53 -15.08 15.60
C ARG A 582 -10.48 -14.95 14.51
N THR A 583 -9.27 -14.56 14.92
CA THR A 583 -8.09 -14.45 14.05
C THR A 583 -6.94 -15.33 14.54
N ILE A 584 -6.26 -15.97 13.60
CA ILE A 584 -4.96 -16.61 13.79
C ILE A 584 -3.95 -15.91 12.88
N VAL A 585 -2.82 -15.50 13.44
CA VAL A 585 -1.76 -14.84 12.67
C VAL A 585 -0.52 -15.75 12.63
N VAL A 586 0.15 -15.78 11.46
CA VAL A 586 1.33 -16.63 11.26
C VAL A 586 2.59 -15.81 11.02
N GLY A 587 3.71 -16.23 11.62
CA GLY A 587 5.03 -15.65 11.44
C GLY A 587 5.38 -14.54 12.44
N GLY A 588 5.97 -13.44 11.94
CA GLY A 588 6.52 -12.34 12.73
C GLY A 588 7.95 -12.58 13.20
N ARG A 589 8.51 -11.61 13.94
CA ARG A 589 9.87 -11.69 14.49
C ARG A 589 10.04 -12.92 15.38
N PRO A 590 11.26 -13.50 15.47
CA PRO A 590 11.51 -14.71 16.26
C PRO A 590 11.54 -14.41 17.77
N THR A 591 10.44 -13.86 18.28
CA THR A 591 10.22 -13.51 19.69
C THR A 591 8.86 -14.01 20.14
N HIS A 592 8.75 -14.50 21.37
CA HIS A 592 7.47 -14.86 21.97
C HIS A 592 6.58 -13.62 22.17
N GLY A 593 5.28 -13.86 22.33
CA GLY A 593 4.29 -12.81 22.55
C GLY A 593 3.32 -12.62 21.36
N PRO A 594 2.41 -11.66 21.50
CA PRO A 594 1.34 -11.43 20.54
C PRO A 594 1.85 -10.80 19.23
N MET A 595 1.03 -10.91 18.19
CA MET A 595 1.18 -10.21 16.91
C MET A 595 -0.19 -9.69 16.46
N VAL A 596 -0.21 -8.59 15.73
CA VAL A 596 -1.46 -8.04 15.19
C VAL A 596 -1.94 -8.83 13.96
N ALA A 597 -3.25 -8.91 13.79
CA ALA A 597 -3.84 -9.49 12.57
C ALA A 597 -3.81 -8.53 11.37
N VAL A 598 -3.71 -7.22 11.63
CA VAL A 598 -3.70 -6.14 10.63
C VAL A 598 -2.53 -5.22 10.95
N GLY A 599 -1.44 -5.35 10.24
CA GLY A 599 -0.23 -4.53 10.42
C GLY A 599 0.03 -3.58 9.25
N GLY A 600 -0.80 -3.64 8.20
CA GLY A 600 -0.80 -2.68 7.10
C GLY A 600 -1.66 -1.44 7.39
N THR A 601 -1.69 -0.50 6.44
CA THR A 601 -2.46 0.75 6.55
C THR A 601 -3.94 0.49 6.79
N LYS A 602 -4.54 1.20 7.76
CA LYS A 602 -5.96 1.08 8.12
C LYS A 602 -6.83 2.26 7.66
N GLY A 603 -6.31 3.12 6.79
CA GLY A 603 -7.06 4.20 6.16
C GLY A 603 -8.08 3.69 5.14
N THR A 604 -9.12 4.48 4.89
CA THR A 604 -10.20 4.12 3.97
C THR A 604 -9.90 4.47 2.52
N LEU A 605 -9.24 5.59 2.26
CA LEU A 605 -9.07 6.12 0.92
C LEU A 605 -7.67 6.67 0.70
N VAL A 606 -6.96 6.07 -0.25
CA VAL A 606 -5.74 6.64 -0.80
C VAL A 606 -6.11 7.64 -1.90
N THR A 607 -5.45 8.79 -1.93
CA THR A 607 -5.69 9.80 -2.96
C THR A 607 -4.39 10.11 -3.68
N PRO A 608 -4.31 9.81 -5.00
CA PRO A 608 -3.16 10.16 -5.82
C PRO A 608 -2.95 11.67 -5.94
N SER A 609 -1.71 12.09 -6.06
CA SER A 609 -1.34 13.51 -6.23
C SER A 609 -1.97 14.13 -7.46
N GLU A 610 -2.05 13.39 -8.56
CA GLU A 610 -2.65 13.85 -9.82
C GLU A 610 -4.14 14.21 -9.65
N PHE A 611 -4.86 13.43 -8.84
CA PHE A 611 -6.26 13.75 -8.53
C PHE A 611 -6.37 15.06 -7.75
N LEU A 612 -5.53 15.26 -6.72
CA LEU A 612 -5.51 16.51 -5.95
C LEU A 612 -5.13 17.71 -6.81
N GLN A 613 -4.15 17.55 -7.70
CA GLN A 613 -3.72 18.58 -8.66
C GLN A 613 -4.82 18.94 -9.67
N ALA A 614 -5.49 17.93 -10.22
CA ALA A 614 -6.62 18.14 -11.12
C ALA A 614 -7.78 18.85 -10.41
N MET A 615 -8.06 18.47 -9.17
CA MET A 615 -9.07 19.13 -8.33
C MET A 615 -8.71 20.60 -8.06
N SER A 616 -7.43 20.88 -7.76
CA SER A 616 -6.92 22.25 -7.59
C SER A 616 -7.16 23.09 -8.85
N GLN A 617 -6.77 22.59 -10.02
CA GLN A 617 -6.97 23.28 -11.31
C GLN A 617 -8.44 23.55 -11.58
N TYR A 618 -9.30 22.56 -11.34
CA TYR A 618 -10.75 22.70 -11.52
C TYR A 618 -11.31 23.78 -10.60
N VAL A 619 -11.03 23.71 -9.30
CA VAL A 619 -11.58 24.66 -8.31
C VAL A 619 -11.05 26.08 -8.55
N VAL A 620 -9.77 26.26 -8.81
CA VAL A 620 -9.18 27.57 -9.13
C VAL A 620 -9.80 28.16 -10.40
N SER A 621 -10.00 27.36 -11.46
CA SER A 621 -10.52 27.85 -12.73
C SER A 621 -12.01 28.17 -12.69
N GLN A 622 -12.82 27.40 -11.95
CA GLN A 622 -14.28 27.51 -11.97
C GLN A 622 -14.85 28.41 -10.86
N PHE A 623 -14.17 28.50 -9.70
CA PHE A 623 -14.74 29.15 -8.52
C PHE A 623 -14.00 30.41 -8.06
N ALA A 624 -12.74 30.62 -8.46
CA ALA A 624 -12.03 31.84 -8.08
C ALA A 624 -12.66 33.09 -8.77
N LYS A 625 -13.03 34.08 -7.96
CA LYS A 625 -13.78 35.27 -8.40
C LYS A 625 -12.88 36.40 -8.91
N SER A 626 -11.56 36.30 -8.69
CA SER A 626 -10.60 37.33 -9.11
C SER A 626 -9.22 36.73 -9.38
N ARG A 627 -8.39 37.44 -10.13
CA ARG A 627 -7.00 37.06 -10.36
C ARG A 627 -6.22 36.96 -9.04
N GLN A 628 -6.46 37.84 -8.08
CA GLN A 628 -5.79 37.76 -6.78
C GLN A 628 -6.18 36.46 -6.06
N GLN A 629 -7.46 36.12 -6.02
CA GLN A 629 -7.93 34.89 -5.39
C GLN A 629 -7.36 33.63 -6.09
N GLN A 630 -7.19 33.65 -7.42
CA GLN A 630 -6.51 32.56 -8.13
C GLN A 630 -5.09 32.38 -7.63
N LEU A 631 -4.32 33.48 -7.50
CA LEU A 631 -2.95 33.46 -6.98
C LEU A 631 -2.89 32.96 -5.55
N ASP A 632 -3.78 33.46 -4.69
CA ASP A 632 -3.84 33.06 -3.27
C ASP A 632 -4.13 31.55 -3.16
N TRP A 633 -5.07 31.04 -3.96
CA TRP A 633 -5.45 29.62 -3.94
C TRP A 633 -4.34 28.69 -4.48
N VAL A 634 -3.67 29.08 -5.56
CA VAL A 634 -2.53 28.30 -6.10
C VAL A 634 -1.41 28.14 -5.06
N ASN A 635 -1.20 29.14 -4.19
CA ASN A 635 -0.17 29.06 -3.16
C ASN A 635 -0.45 28.03 -2.05
N ILE A 636 -1.70 27.63 -1.85
CA ILE A 636 -2.11 26.70 -0.79
C ILE A 636 -2.62 25.35 -1.30
N MET A 637 -2.99 25.25 -2.58
CA MET A 637 -3.53 24.04 -3.19
C MET A 637 -2.44 23.17 -3.82
N PRO A 638 -2.63 21.85 -3.90
CA PRO A 638 -1.70 20.95 -4.57
C PRO A 638 -1.41 21.38 -6.01
N ASN A 639 -0.14 21.61 -6.28
CA ASN A 639 0.39 21.94 -7.59
C ASN A 639 1.11 20.75 -8.22
N PRO A 640 1.21 20.66 -9.56
CA PRO A 640 2.07 19.69 -10.22
C PRO A 640 3.51 19.76 -9.70
N PHE A 641 4.20 18.64 -9.62
CA PHE A 641 5.62 18.62 -9.30
C PHE A 641 6.46 19.17 -10.45
N ALA A 642 7.59 19.79 -10.13
CA ALA A 642 8.53 20.27 -11.17
C ALA A 642 9.47 19.17 -11.67
N ILE A 643 9.45 17.99 -11.03
CA ILE A 643 10.12 16.78 -11.49
C ILE A 643 9.08 15.71 -11.84
N ALA A 644 9.43 14.79 -12.71
CA ALA A 644 8.60 13.64 -13.00
C ALA A 644 8.58 12.67 -11.81
N VAL A 645 7.41 12.15 -11.49
CA VAL A 645 7.17 11.24 -10.37
C VAL A 645 6.44 10.02 -10.92
N SER A 646 6.89 8.83 -10.55
CA SER A 646 6.22 7.61 -10.98
C SER A 646 4.93 7.38 -10.20
N ASP A 647 4.90 7.82 -8.93
CA ASP A 647 3.74 7.71 -8.05
C ASP A 647 3.89 8.62 -6.82
N ALA A 648 2.79 9.26 -6.40
CA ALA A 648 2.71 9.99 -5.14
C ALA A 648 1.27 10.01 -4.65
N SER A 649 1.07 9.81 -3.35
CA SER A 649 -0.26 9.72 -2.75
C SER A 649 -0.27 10.09 -1.27
N VAL A 650 -1.46 10.27 -0.72
CA VAL A 650 -1.72 10.46 0.71
C VAL A 650 -2.83 9.54 1.20
N ASN A 651 -2.83 9.23 2.47
CA ASN A 651 -3.95 8.62 3.17
C ASN A 651 -4.98 9.71 3.48
N PHE A 652 -6.00 9.81 2.64
CA PHE A 652 -6.94 10.92 2.68
C PHE A 652 -8.01 10.76 3.76
N GLN A 653 -8.44 9.53 4.03
CA GLN A 653 -9.48 9.24 5.02
C GLN A 653 -8.98 8.23 6.05
N ASP A 654 -9.05 8.59 7.34
CA ASP A 654 -8.88 7.68 8.45
C ASP A 654 -10.22 7.04 8.87
N ASN A 655 -10.15 5.83 9.38
CA ASN A 655 -11.29 5.14 10.00
C ASN A 655 -11.34 5.43 11.49
N ILE A 656 -12.56 5.54 12.02
CA ILE A 656 -12.82 5.66 13.46
C ILE A 656 -13.67 4.47 13.91
N ARG A 657 -13.15 3.71 14.87
CA ARG A 657 -13.84 2.52 15.40
C ARG A 657 -15.14 2.89 16.11
N LYS A 658 -16.22 2.16 15.83
CA LYS A 658 -17.49 2.32 16.51
C LYS A 658 -17.34 2.13 18.02
N GLY A 659 -17.88 3.09 18.80
CA GLY A 659 -17.75 3.12 20.27
C GLY A 659 -16.46 3.76 20.77
N LYS A 660 -15.57 4.23 19.88
CA LYS A 660 -14.34 4.98 20.22
C LYS A 660 -14.33 6.40 19.66
N GLU A 661 -15.46 6.89 19.17
CA GLU A 661 -15.61 8.17 18.49
C GLU A 661 -15.16 9.35 19.36
N ALA A 662 -15.47 9.32 20.67
CA ALA A 662 -15.13 10.39 21.59
C ALA A 662 -13.62 10.65 21.71
N GLY A 663 -12.81 9.60 21.63
CA GLY A 663 -11.34 9.73 21.64
C GLY A 663 -10.77 10.22 20.31
N GLY A 664 -11.50 10.03 19.22
CA GLY A 664 -11.11 10.43 17.87
C GLY A 664 -9.81 9.82 17.36
N VAL A 665 -9.32 8.72 17.98
CA VAL A 665 -8.08 8.04 17.55
C VAL A 665 -8.37 7.20 16.31
N PRO A 666 -7.66 7.42 15.19
CA PRO A 666 -7.80 6.60 13.99
C PRO A 666 -7.47 5.13 14.26
N THR A 667 -8.15 4.22 13.54
CA THR A 667 -7.89 2.77 13.65
C THR A 667 -6.43 2.41 13.35
N GLN A 668 -5.74 3.22 12.53
CA GLN A 668 -4.30 3.11 12.26
C GLN A 668 -3.47 2.96 13.55
N PHE A 669 -3.83 3.68 14.60
CA PHE A 669 -3.12 3.72 15.88
C PHE A 669 -3.70 2.79 16.94
N LEU A 670 -4.69 1.97 16.59
CA LEU A 670 -5.29 0.99 17.51
C LEU A 670 -4.61 -0.38 17.32
N ASN A 671 -4.40 -1.05 18.43
CA ASN A 671 -3.84 -2.41 18.43
C ASN A 671 -4.93 -3.43 18.10
N ASP A 672 -4.72 -4.24 17.06
CA ASP A 672 -5.58 -5.33 16.61
C ASP A 672 -4.89 -6.69 16.77
N THR A 673 -4.46 -6.98 17.99
CA THR A 673 -3.82 -8.26 18.35
C THR A 673 -4.71 -9.44 17.96
N ALA A 674 -4.13 -10.43 17.28
CA ALA A 674 -4.81 -11.67 16.92
C ALA A 674 -5.11 -12.52 18.17
N ASN A 675 -6.09 -13.41 18.08
CA ASN A 675 -6.43 -14.33 19.17
C ASN A 675 -5.33 -15.35 19.44
N CYS A 676 -4.59 -15.74 18.40
CA CYS A 676 -3.48 -16.70 18.47
C CYS A 676 -2.44 -16.35 17.42
N ARG A 677 -1.16 -16.49 17.79
CA ARG A 677 -0.05 -16.44 16.85
C ARG A 677 0.57 -17.83 16.71
N ILE A 678 0.97 -18.19 15.50
CA ILE A 678 1.68 -19.44 15.20
C ILE A 678 2.96 -19.17 14.42
N TRP A 679 3.93 -20.07 14.49
CA TRP A 679 5.10 -20.03 13.63
C TRP A 679 4.84 -20.78 12.32
N TYR A 680 5.45 -20.29 11.23
CA TYR A 680 5.60 -21.13 10.02
C TYR A 680 6.44 -22.35 10.35
N GLU A 681 5.99 -23.52 9.92
CA GLU A 681 6.83 -24.69 9.77
C GLU A 681 7.29 -24.80 8.32
N PRO A 682 8.45 -25.41 8.03
CA PRO A 682 8.98 -25.48 6.66
C PRO A 682 8.02 -26.06 5.63
N ARG A 683 7.24 -27.10 6.01
CA ARG A 683 6.23 -27.70 5.15
C ARG A 683 5.14 -26.72 4.69
N MET A 684 4.85 -25.69 5.48
CA MET A 684 3.79 -24.70 5.19
C MET A 684 4.18 -23.75 4.07
N TYR A 685 5.47 -23.55 3.79
CA TYR A 685 5.96 -22.84 2.62
C TYR A 685 5.85 -23.62 1.33
N LEU A 686 5.92 -24.97 1.41
CA LEU A 686 5.89 -25.86 0.25
C LEU A 686 4.50 -26.42 -0.05
N ASN A 687 3.62 -26.42 0.95
CA ASN A 687 2.26 -26.93 0.85
C ASN A 687 1.34 -26.10 1.73
N VAL A 688 0.61 -25.18 1.12
CA VAL A 688 -0.32 -24.27 1.81
C VAL A 688 -1.42 -25.01 2.57
N SER A 689 -1.87 -26.18 2.08
CA SER A 689 -2.90 -26.97 2.76
C SER A 689 -2.48 -27.37 4.17
N SER A 690 -1.18 -27.59 4.41
CA SER A 690 -0.67 -27.93 5.75
C SER A 690 -0.81 -26.75 6.75
N LEU A 691 -0.79 -25.51 6.28
CA LEU A 691 -1.06 -24.34 7.10
C LEU A 691 -2.57 -24.20 7.39
N TRP A 692 -3.41 -24.46 6.40
CA TRP A 692 -4.88 -24.44 6.60
C TRP A 692 -5.34 -25.54 7.57
N GLU A 693 -4.79 -26.77 7.43
CA GLU A 693 -5.03 -27.88 8.38
C GLU A 693 -4.65 -27.48 9.79
N LYS A 694 -3.44 -26.94 9.98
CA LYS A 694 -2.96 -26.45 11.27
C LYS A 694 -3.83 -25.35 11.85
N THR A 695 -4.26 -24.40 11.01
CA THR A 695 -5.18 -23.33 11.39
C THR A 695 -6.52 -23.87 11.88
N ALA A 696 -7.10 -24.84 11.16
CA ALA A 696 -8.37 -25.47 11.53
C ALA A 696 -8.24 -26.30 12.82
N GLU A 697 -7.16 -27.05 12.98
CA GLU A 697 -6.88 -27.81 14.22
C GLU A 697 -6.79 -26.89 15.43
N ILE A 698 -6.10 -25.76 15.31
CA ILE A 698 -6.00 -24.78 16.38
C ILE A 698 -7.35 -24.10 16.64
N ALA A 699 -8.06 -23.69 15.59
CA ALA A 699 -9.31 -22.97 15.74
C ALA A 699 -10.42 -23.81 16.40
N TRP A 700 -10.47 -25.13 16.13
CA TRP A 700 -11.58 -26.00 16.54
C TRP A 700 -11.17 -27.34 17.14
N GLY A 701 -9.89 -27.66 17.28
CA GLY A 701 -9.38 -28.96 17.75
C GLY A 701 -9.71 -29.25 19.21
N ASN A 702 -9.86 -28.24 20.04
CA ASN A 702 -10.23 -28.40 21.45
C ASN A 702 -11.77 -28.38 21.62
N ASN A 703 -12.44 -29.49 21.22
CA ASN A 703 -13.89 -29.62 21.30
C ASN A 703 -14.70 -28.46 20.68
N GLY A 704 -14.18 -27.88 19.57
CA GLY A 704 -14.75 -26.74 18.88
C GLY A 704 -14.29 -25.38 19.41
N ALA A 705 -13.41 -25.34 20.40
CA ALA A 705 -12.76 -24.13 20.91
C ALA A 705 -11.33 -24.00 20.40
N LEU A 706 -10.74 -22.82 20.59
CA LEU A 706 -9.34 -22.53 20.28
C LEU A 706 -8.41 -23.43 21.14
N ASP A 707 -7.44 -24.10 20.50
CA ASP A 707 -6.38 -24.79 21.19
C ASP A 707 -5.24 -23.79 21.51
N GLU A 708 -5.34 -23.13 22.66
CA GLU A 708 -4.38 -22.14 23.13
C GLU A 708 -2.96 -22.71 23.32
N SER A 709 -2.85 -24.03 23.56
CA SER A 709 -1.55 -24.68 23.76
C SER A 709 -0.69 -24.77 22.49
N ALA A 710 -1.32 -24.67 21.33
CA ALA A 710 -0.66 -24.67 20.03
C ALA A 710 -0.24 -23.27 19.57
N CYS A 711 -0.62 -22.23 20.31
CA CYS A 711 -0.21 -20.86 20.02
C CYS A 711 1.20 -20.55 20.53
N VAL A 712 1.88 -19.59 19.94
CA VAL A 712 3.17 -19.07 20.44
C VAL A 712 3.00 -18.61 21.88
N SER A 713 3.95 -18.95 22.73
CA SER A 713 3.90 -18.63 24.17
C SER A 713 3.65 -17.13 24.40
N GLY A 714 2.66 -16.80 25.23
CA GLY A 714 2.27 -15.43 25.54
C GLY A 714 1.54 -14.69 24.41
N SER A 715 1.10 -15.40 23.34
CA SER A 715 0.40 -14.76 22.22
C SER A 715 -1.12 -14.86 22.30
N VAL A 716 -1.65 -15.68 23.18
CA VAL A 716 -3.10 -15.83 23.32
C VAL A 716 -3.71 -14.57 23.90
N THR A 717 -4.72 -14.04 23.23
CA THR A 717 -5.50 -12.89 23.71
C THR A 717 -6.98 -13.27 23.76
N SER A 718 -7.57 -13.24 24.97
CA SER A 718 -9.00 -13.28 25.11
C SER A 718 -9.57 -11.90 24.82
N ARG A 719 -10.43 -11.79 23.79
CA ARG A 719 -11.26 -10.60 23.64
C ARG A 719 -12.42 -10.70 24.60
N GLU A 720 -12.40 -9.89 25.65
CA GLU A 720 -13.63 -9.56 26.33
C GLU A 720 -14.51 -8.76 25.37
N LEU A 721 -15.71 -9.26 25.11
CA LEU A 721 -16.76 -8.51 24.41
C LEU A 721 -16.89 -7.13 25.09
N GLN A 722 -16.49 -6.07 24.43
CA GLN A 722 -16.79 -4.71 24.90
C GLN A 722 -18.28 -4.43 24.66
N THR A 723 -19.13 -5.10 25.44
CA THR A 723 -20.49 -4.63 25.68
C THR A 723 -20.37 -3.32 26.45
N GLY A 724 -20.93 -2.25 25.88
CA GLY A 724 -20.76 -0.88 26.33
C GLY A 724 -20.89 -0.68 27.83
N GLY A 725 -20.00 0.10 28.39
CA GLY A 725 -20.11 0.80 29.66
C GLY A 725 -19.38 0.11 30.82
N GLY A 726 -18.25 0.66 31.23
CA GLY A 726 -17.62 0.39 32.52
C GLY A 726 -16.13 0.69 32.51
N GLU A 727 -15.74 1.81 33.06
CA GLU A 727 -14.36 2.11 33.43
C GLU A 727 -13.86 1.03 34.41
N GLY A 728 -12.92 0.20 33.97
CA GLY A 728 -12.19 -0.73 34.80
C GLY A 728 -10.71 -0.39 34.81
N ASN A 729 -10.27 0.22 35.89
CA ASN A 729 -8.88 0.51 36.20
C ASN A 729 -8.08 -0.80 36.38
N PRO A 730 -6.97 -1.07 35.71
CA PRO A 730 -6.14 -2.20 36.04
C PRO A 730 -5.29 -1.88 37.27
N SER A 731 -5.55 -2.59 38.34
CA SER A 731 -4.68 -2.59 39.54
C SER A 731 -3.35 -3.25 39.20
N GLY A 732 -2.30 -2.42 39.11
CA GLY A 732 -0.93 -2.88 39.09
C GLY A 732 -0.48 -3.29 40.49
N THR A 733 0.21 -4.40 40.58
CA THR A 733 1.07 -4.71 41.74
C THR A 733 2.43 -4.06 41.51
N GLU A 734 2.74 -3.16 42.41
CA GLU A 734 4.09 -2.56 42.58
C GLU A 734 5.08 -3.62 43.10
N ASP A 735 6.29 -3.58 42.52
CA ASP A 735 7.48 -3.99 43.26
C ASP A 735 8.63 -3.00 42.97
N ASP A 736 9.17 -2.50 44.06
CA ASP A 736 10.17 -1.43 44.19
C ASP A 736 11.54 -1.76 43.60
N ALA A 737 12.22 -0.77 43.03
CA ALA A 737 13.63 -0.49 43.35
C ALA A 737 14.08 0.89 42.90
N ALA A 738 14.62 1.61 43.83
CA ALA A 738 15.08 2.99 43.78
C ALA A 738 16.42 3.19 43.04
N GLY A 739 16.63 4.46 42.56
CA GLY A 739 17.98 4.92 42.24
C GLY A 739 18.08 6.18 41.40
N SER A 740 18.17 7.28 42.08
CA SER A 740 18.43 8.69 41.75
C SER A 740 19.48 8.99 40.66
N SER A 741 19.28 10.05 39.85
CA SER A 741 20.02 11.34 40.02
C SER A 741 19.67 12.34 38.92
N GLU A 742 19.49 13.56 39.36
CA GLU A 742 19.22 14.79 38.59
C GLU A 742 20.45 15.25 37.78
N SER A 743 20.19 15.98 36.67
CA SER A 743 20.90 17.25 36.43
C SER A 743 20.15 18.08 35.38
N GLU A 744 19.81 19.28 35.81
CA GLU A 744 19.36 20.42 34.99
C GLU A 744 20.51 20.92 34.11
N ASP A 745 20.20 21.48 32.92
CA ASP A 745 20.52 22.86 32.60
C ASP A 745 20.05 23.36 31.22
N ALA A 746 19.34 24.44 31.28
CA ALA A 746 19.47 25.71 30.58
C ALA A 746 19.07 25.84 29.11
N ALA A 747 17.97 26.60 28.96
CA ALA A 747 17.49 27.26 27.77
C ALA A 747 18.41 28.43 27.32
N ALA A 748 18.54 28.58 26.00
CA ALA A 748 18.88 29.89 25.40
C ALA A 748 18.14 30.05 24.07
N GLY A 749 17.26 31.05 24.03
CA GLY A 749 16.52 31.42 22.85
C GLY A 749 17.33 32.29 21.90
N LEU A 750 17.02 32.17 20.61
CA LEU A 750 17.35 33.15 19.58
C LEU A 750 16.15 33.34 18.63
N ARG A 751 15.69 34.58 18.54
CA ARG A 751 14.69 35.02 17.55
C ARG A 751 15.38 35.26 16.21
N PRO A 752 14.77 34.88 15.06
CA PRO A 752 15.25 35.37 13.77
C PRO A 752 14.52 36.64 13.35
N SER A 753 15.31 37.59 12.89
CA SER A 753 14.92 38.78 12.16
C SER A 753 14.51 38.44 10.74
N GLY A 754 13.49 39.13 10.23
CA GLY A 754 12.98 38.92 8.87
C GLY A 754 13.91 39.41 7.77
N GLU A 755 13.79 38.75 6.65
CA GLU A 755 13.89 39.23 5.26
C GLU A 755 13.87 38.02 4.34
N GLY A 756 12.88 37.92 3.45
CA GLY A 756 12.81 36.79 2.49
C GLY A 756 11.52 36.72 1.66
N TRP A 757 10.89 37.86 1.36
CA TRP A 757 9.59 37.85 0.63
C TRP A 757 9.70 38.04 -0.90
N THR A 758 10.89 38.10 -1.49
CA THR A 758 11.04 38.41 -2.92
C THR A 758 11.15 37.19 -3.86
N ALA A 759 11.41 35.99 -3.35
CA ALA A 759 11.59 34.80 -4.20
C ALA A 759 10.27 34.10 -4.61
N VAL A 760 9.22 34.21 -3.79
CA VAL A 760 7.94 33.49 -4.02
C VAL A 760 7.11 34.09 -5.16
N VAL A 761 7.31 35.37 -5.46
CA VAL A 761 6.53 36.07 -6.52
C VAL A 761 6.99 35.67 -7.94
N VAL A 762 8.24 35.27 -8.12
CA VAL A 762 8.78 34.93 -9.44
C VAL A 762 8.33 33.54 -9.89
N CYS A 763 8.21 32.58 -8.97
CA CYS A 763 7.75 31.23 -9.32
C CYS A 763 6.25 31.16 -9.69
N GLY A 764 5.40 31.95 -9.02
CA GLY A 764 3.99 32.06 -9.37
C GLY A 764 3.75 32.63 -10.77
N ALA A 765 4.61 33.53 -11.23
CA ALA A 765 4.50 34.13 -12.57
C ALA A 765 4.88 33.15 -13.70
N VAL A 766 5.78 32.23 -13.47
CA VAL A 766 6.19 31.22 -14.49
C VAL A 766 5.09 30.16 -14.69
N VAL A 767 4.44 29.72 -13.62
CA VAL A 767 3.32 28.76 -13.73
C VAL A 767 2.13 29.38 -14.42
N LEU A 768 1.88 30.67 -14.21
CA LEU A 768 0.77 31.38 -14.84
C LEU A 768 1.06 31.77 -16.30
N SER A 769 2.33 31.94 -16.68
CA SER A 769 2.69 32.14 -18.08
C SER A 769 2.58 30.85 -18.91
N SER A 770 2.83 29.69 -18.32
CA SER A 770 2.57 28.41 -18.99
C SER A 770 1.06 28.08 -19.13
N MET A 771 0.24 28.54 -18.18
CA MET A 771 -1.23 28.44 -18.30
C MET A 771 -1.81 29.46 -19.30
N GLY A 772 -1.15 30.62 -19.50
CA GLY A 772 -1.60 31.66 -20.42
C GLY A 772 -1.34 31.36 -21.90
N VAL A 773 -0.33 30.54 -22.21
CA VAL A 773 -0.02 30.16 -23.60
C VAL A 773 -0.93 29.07 -24.14
N GLY A 774 -1.59 28.29 -23.26
CA GLY A 774 -2.59 27.30 -23.67
C GLY A 774 -3.99 27.89 -24.02
N MET A 775 -4.28 29.13 -23.64
CA MET A 775 -5.57 29.81 -23.92
C MET A 775 -5.49 30.85 -25.03
N GLY A 776 -4.34 31.03 -25.70
CA GLY A 776 -4.08 32.10 -26.64
C GLY A 776 -4.27 31.78 -28.14
N ILE A 777 -4.82 30.63 -28.52
CA ILE A 777 -5.09 30.31 -29.94
C ILE A 777 -6.51 29.79 -30.06
N VAL A 778 -7.47 30.66 -29.97
CA VAL A 778 -8.75 30.59 -30.71
C VAL A 778 -9.28 32.01 -30.88
N TRP A 779 -8.98 32.59 -31.97
CA TRP A 779 -9.84 33.55 -32.68
C TRP A 779 -10.25 32.95 -34.02
#